data_91959bca1baf65926f3cc3adba69bc9e
#
_entry.id   91959bca1baf65926f3cc3adba69bc9e
#
_cell.length_a   1.000
_cell.length_b   1.000
_cell.length_c   1.000
_cell.angle_alpha   90.00
_cell.angle_beta   90.00
_cell.angle_gamma   90.00
#
_symmetry.space_group_name_H-M   'P 1'
#
loop_
_entity.id
_entity.type
_entity.pdbx_description
1 polymer ?
#
loop_
_entity_poly.entity_id
_entity_poly.type
_entity_poly.pdbx_seq_one_letter_code
_entity_poly.pdbx_strand_id
1 'polypeptide(L)'
;MKNEATISPATIFEPQTSACRRDGSSGNSVPPKLPAVPAPEKKLTLFALRLAVLEKAATGLGTLGFIWATVVLLGGFAIALDYTDFWFITIILLIEGARIFSRSHELVWQHQSTWSIADAGISSFRKLRLSSRALVESVKDKLSPVSSGTSKPTQHSREISETTEATNARVQKLQRRPTRIWTSSEVPIVPYAGWVFISENVSKILYWLQLLSAIACVVLSLVKLIEHNYGPVSKEETDKRNRKASLTIFYASALAEALVVLTEKLYWEWKIVICKLLEEVNEDCDLGASGMISTRRFFYDSYSRCINGSIFDGLGMDMVTFAMDLLSSNSLDEQLIGARILHQFSMKERFSNDTLQKIGTTLPVIERLVEILNWKDPREEEIRLAAAEIVSKLAGKKQNSLRVTGIPGAVESISSLLQTNRSPSSAADEIGEKKIIFDQEDYGYWTFNNLGLLILKKLARDHDNCGKIGNTRGLLPKIIDFTHADERMLRDSSVTTSQVLNVKRSLQLTKRLASTTGTTGNILRREISEIVFTISNIRDILRCGEKRPELQKLGIEILTSLAQEVDVSERIGETGGVLKELLKIFFQGGVVEDQTDVRMVAGEALAMLAFESKSNCHRILKLNVVERLVQALEVPLLRVSAGRILRNLCTYSGSESSNQLKGVTAAAPIVLKAIVSETGKLQEVMVGLATHAFRFMTAEELTAIFKRAEFREAKLARTLVEILRSHRNPHIKVPRTRRFAIELAIWMMREKSTNVQIFRDLGMEEELEGVLDTTSELESFNIFSGTIGLSRHSSSIHSLVETAIMLLKNRFD
;
A
#
# COMPACT_ATOMS: atom_id res chain seq x y z
N MET A 1 -63.37 17.39 19.54
CA MET A 1 -62.72 18.60 18.98
C MET A 1 -61.27 18.26 18.71
N LYS A 2 -60.96 18.21 17.46
CA LYS A 2 -59.69 17.72 16.85
C LYS A 2 -58.63 18.79 16.98
N ASN A 3 -57.38 18.37 17.33
CA ASN A 3 -56.17 19.12 17.02
C ASN A 3 -55.23 18.20 16.25
N GLU A 4 -55.09 18.51 14.99
CA GLU A 4 -54.12 17.99 14.07
C GLU A 4 -52.74 18.61 14.41
N ALA A 5 -51.75 17.79 14.68
CA ALA A 5 -50.35 18.16 14.80
C ALA A 5 -49.64 17.88 13.48
N THR A 6 -49.24 18.94 12.84
CA THR A 6 -48.40 18.98 11.63
C THR A 6 -46.99 18.44 11.93
N ILE A 7 -46.57 17.43 11.21
CA ILE A 7 -45.23 16.90 11.21
C ILE A 7 -44.39 17.68 10.21
N SER A 8 -43.32 18.33 10.72
CA SER A 8 -42.27 18.94 9.89
C SER A 8 -41.08 17.97 9.71
N PRO A 9 -40.50 17.88 8.52
CA PRO A 9 -39.41 16.93 8.26
C PRO A 9 -38.02 17.56 8.45
N ALA A 10 -37.08 16.70 8.74
CA ALA A 10 -35.63 16.82 8.58
C ALA A 10 -34.86 17.60 9.63
N THR A 11 -34.36 16.86 10.60
CA THR A 11 -33.16 17.26 11.35
C THR A 11 -31.97 16.48 10.79
N ILE A 12 -31.06 17.23 10.25
CA ILE A 12 -29.74 16.82 9.75
C ILE A 12 -28.90 16.31 10.93
N PHE A 13 -28.31 15.13 10.78
CA PHE A 13 -27.34 14.54 11.70
C PHE A 13 -26.07 15.40 11.73
N GLU A 14 -25.82 16.10 12.83
CA GLU A 14 -24.49 16.58 13.20
C GLU A 14 -23.71 15.45 13.90
N PRO A 15 -22.44 15.17 13.52
CA PRO A 15 -21.62 14.20 14.26
C PRO A 15 -21.16 14.82 15.58
N GLN A 16 -21.65 14.30 16.69
CA GLN A 16 -21.15 14.60 18.02
C GLN A 16 -19.68 14.16 18.15
N THR A 17 -18.80 15.13 18.31
CA THR A 17 -17.44 14.92 18.79
C THR A 17 -17.48 14.57 20.28
N SER A 18 -17.36 13.28 20.60
CA SER A 18 -17.14 12.83 21.96
C SER A 18 -15.74 13.23 22.40
N ALA A 19 -15.65 14.27 23.22
CA ALA A 19 -14.45 14.62 23.96
C ALA A 19 -14.17 13.54 25.02
N CYS A 20 -13.22 12.68 24.73
CA CYS A 20 -12.67 11.73 25.71
C CYS A 20 -11.65 12.47 26.57
N ARG A 21 -12.03 12.82 27.79
CA ARG A 21 -11.15 13.30 28.87
C ARG A 21 -10.14 12.19 29.19
N ARG A 22 -8.88 12.40 28.91
CA ARG A 22 -7.76 11.59 29.45
C ARG A 22 -7.00 12.45 30.45
N ASP A 23 -7.15 12.09 31.71
CA ASP A 23 -6.20 12.46 32.76
C ASP A 23 -4.99 11.52 32.70
N GLY A 24 -3.78 12.07 32.93
CA GLY A 24 -2.61 11.28 33.29
C GLY A 24 -1.44 11.33 32.31
N SER A 25 -0.60 12.32 32.53
CA SER A 25 0.86 12.43 32.34
C SER A 25 1.60 11.25 31.70
N SER A 26 2.11 11.43 30.51
CA SER A 26 3.51 11.12 30.15
C SER A 26 3.87 11.91 28.89
N GLY A 27 4.93 12.69 28.98
CA GLY A 27 5.40 13.57 27.89
C GLY A 27 5.88 12.77 26.70
N ASN A 28 5.09 12.81 25.64
CA ASN A 28 5.57 12.61 24.27
C ASN A 28 5.44 13.95 23.56
N SER A 29 6.57 14.59 23.35
CA SER A 29 6.70 15.76 22.52
C SER A 29 6.15 15.45 21.13
N VAL A 30 4.97 16.01 20.82
CA VAL A 30 4.47 16.13 19.44
C VAL A 30 5.53 16.96 18.70
N PRO A 31 6.11 16.45 17.59
CA PRO A 31 7.02 17.25 16.80
C PRO A 31 6.28 18.52 16.35
N PRO A 32 6.90 19.70 16.42
CA PRO A 32 6.26 20.95 16.02
C PRO A 32 5.79 20.80 14.57
N LYS A 33 4.50 21.10 14.32
CA LYS A 33 4.00 21.28 12.95
C LYS A 33 4.87 22.34 12.32
N LEU A 34 5.75 21.92 11.40
CA LEU A 34 6.44 22.85 10.54
C LEU A 34 5.41 23.81 9.94
N PRO A 35 5.68 25.12 9.90
CA PRO A 35 4.80 26.06 9.26
C PRO A 35 4.51 25.59 7.84
N ALA A 36 3.24 25.56 7.43
CA ALA A 36 2.83 25.14 6.10
C ALA A 36 3.57 26.01 5.08
N VAL A 37 4.63 25.49 4.50
CA VAL A 37 5.37 26.17 3.43
C VAL A 37 4.39 26.32 2.28
N PRO A 38 4.12 27.53 1.76
CA PRO A 38 3.19 27.72 0.67
C PRO A 38 3.59 26.81 -0.49
N ALA A 39 2.62 26.11 -1.05
CA ALA A 39 2.81 25.20 -2.17
C ALA A 39 3.51 25.95 -3.31
N PRO A 40 4.63 25.46 -3.85
CA PRO A 40 5.45 26.21 -4.79
C PRO A 40 4.71 26.53 -6.10
N GLU A 41 3.77 25.69 -6.51
CA GLU A 41 2.91 25.89 -7.67
C GLU A 41 2.00 27.12 -7.57
N LYS A 42 1.72 27.63 -6.36
CA LYS A 42 0.94 28.86 -6.18
C LYS A 42 1.60 30.08 -6.78
N LYS A 43 2.92 30.08 -6.94
CA LYS A 43 3.62 31.15 -7.67
C LYS A 43 3.14 31.24 -9.13
N LEU A 44 2.93 30.07 -9.77
CA LEU A 44 2.45 29.98 -11.16
C LEU A 44 0.97 30.35 -11.30
N THR A 45 0.12 29.90 -10.38
CA THR A 45 -1.30 30.24 -10.41
C THR A 45 -1.54 31.74 -10.17
N LEU A 46 -0.76 32.36 -9.29
CA LEU A 46 -0.78 33.81 -9.10
C LEU A 46 -0.25 34.57 -10.31
N PHE A 47 0.79 34.08 -10.97
CA PHE A 47 1.29 34.65 -12.20
C PHE A 47 0.24 34.55 -13.32
N ALA A 48 -0.38 33.38 -13.49
CA ALA A 48 -1.47 33.15 -14.43
C ALA A 48 -2.67 34.08 -14.19
N LEU A 49 -3.05 34.28 -12.91
CA LEU A 49 -4.10 35.21 -12.52
C LEU A 49 -3.79 36.65 -12.95
N ARG A 50 -2.57 37.12 -12.65
CA ARG A 50 -2.16 38.49 -12.99
C ARG A 50 -2.17 38.73 -14.48
N LEU A 51 -1.67 37.78 -15.27
CA LEU A 51 -1.73 37.85 -16.74
C LEU A 51 -3.17 37.84 -17.23
N ALA A 52 -4.03 36.95 -16.72
CA ALA A 52 -5.44 36.90 -17.11
C ALA A 52 -6.20 38.21 -16.81
N VAL A 53 -5.87 38.88 -15.69
CA VAL A 53 -6.43 40.21 -15.39
C VAL A 53 -6.01 41.24 -16.43
N LEU A 54 -4.72 41.28 -16.79
CA LEU A 54 -4.22 42.21 -17.83
C LEU A 54 -4.88 41.91 -19.16
N GLU A 55 -5.00 40.65 -19.52
CA GLU A 55 -5.65 40.24 -20.76
C GLU A 55 -7.14 40.59 -20.83
N LYS A 56 -7.91 40.32 -19.77
CA LYS A 56 -9.33 40.71 -19.70
C LYS A 56 -9.50 42.22 -19.72
N ALA A 57 -8.60 42.98 -19.08
CA ALA A 57 -8.58 44.43 -19.13
C ALA A 57 -8.32 44.97 -20.56
N ALA A 58 -7.31 44.40 -21.23
CA ALA A 58 -6.98 44.77 -22.60
C ALA A 58 -8.12 44.45 -23.58
N THR A 59 -8.71 43.23 -23.46
CA THR A 59 -9.86 42.85 -24.30
C THR A 59 -11.09 43.73 -24.04
N GLY A 60 -11.35 44.09 -22.75
CA GLY A 60 -12.43 45.00 -22.38
C GLY A 60 -12.25 46.42 -22.95
N LEU A 61 -11.01 46.95 -22.89
CA LEU A 61 -10.70 48.26 -23.47
C LEU A 61 -10.79 48.23 -24.99
N GLY A 62 -10.30 47.17 -25.64
CA GLY A 62 -10.38 46.99 -27.08
C GLY A 62 -11.81 46.88 -27.61
N THR A 63 -12.65 46.11 -26.93
CA THR A 63 -14.07 46.04 -27.30
C THR A 63 -14.78 47.35 -27.11
N LEU A 64 -14.48 48.09 -26.06
CA LEU A 64 -15.05 49.44 -25.79
C LEU A 64 -14.56 50.41 -26.87
N GLY A 65 -13.28 50.42 -27.21
CA GLY A 65 -12.71 51.23 -28.31
C GLY A 65 -13.33 50.88 -29.64
N PHE A 66 -13.51 49.61 -29.96
CA PHE A 66 -14.15 49.18 -31.21
C PHE A 66 -15.62 49.60 -31.27
N ILE A 67 -16.42 49.45 -30.20
CA ILE A 67 -17.80 49.91 -30.12
C ILE A 67 -17.86 51.44 -30.30
N TRP A 68 -16.98 52.16 -29.58
CA TRP A 68 -16.92 53.62 -29.68
C TRP A 68 -16.61 54.07 -31.13
N ALA A 69 -15.63 53.43 -31.78
CA ALA A 69 -15.24 53.74 -33.15
C ALA A 69 -16.38 53.45 -34.13
N THR A 70 -17.07 52.30 -34.00
CA THR A 70 -18.24 51.97 -34.84
C THR A 70 -19.38 52.98 -34.66
N VAL A 71 -19.68 53.40 -33.42
CA VAL A 71 -20.70 54.39 -33.14
C VAL A 71 -20.29 55.74 -33.76
N VAL A 72 -19.05 56.18 -33.60
CA VAL A 72 -18.53 57.44 -34.16
C VAL A 72 -18.52 57.40 -35.71
N LEU A 73 -18.06 56.32 -36.33
CA LEU A 73 -18.03 56.20 -37.80
C LEU A 73 -19.41 56.03 -38.41
N LEU A 74 -20.29 55.14 -37.83
CA LEU A 74 -21.67 54.93 -38.31
C LEU A 74 -22.59 56.11 -38.02
N GLY A 75 -22.30 56.88 -36.96
CA GLY A 75 -23.06 58.09 -36.58
C GLY A 75 -22.91 59.29 -37.51
N GLY A 76 -22.32 59.14 -38.75
CA GLY A 76 -22.20 60.20 -39.71
C GLY A 76 -20.90 61.00 -39.67
N PHE A 77 -20.02 60.71 -38.70
CA PHE A 77 -18.73 61.41 -38.60
C PHE A 77 -17.71 61.03 -39.68
N ALA A 78 -17.90 59.89 -40.38
CA ALA A 78 -16.98 59.50 -41.46
C ALA A 78 -16.85 60.54 -42.57
N ILE A 79 -17.96 61.25 -42.85
CA ILE A 79 -18.01 62.32 -43.85
C ILE A 79 -17.33 63.59 -43.33
N ALA A 80 -17.28 63.78 -42.03
CA ALA A 80 -16.74 64.95 -41.38
C ALA A 80 -15.30 64.79 -40.90
N LEU A 81 -14.69 63.61 -41.06
CA LEU A 81 -13.31 63.38 -40.69
C LEU A 81 -12.33 63.98 -41.73
N ASP A 82 -11.23 64.54 -41.24
CA ASP A 82 -10.12 64.88 -42.10
C ASP A 82 -9.47 63.61 -42.70
N TYR A 83 -8.94 63.72 -43.90
CA TYR A 83 -8.36 62.61 -44.66
C TYR A 83 -7.30 61.85 -43.82
N THR A 84 -6.50 62.59 -43.07
CA THR A 84 -5.46 62.01 -42.22
C THR A 84 -6.05 61.25 -41.04
N ASP A 85 -7.05 61.77 -40.35
CA ASP A 85 -7.71 61.12 -39.20
C ASP A 85 -8.47 59.88 -39.61
N PHE A 86 -9.11 59.89 -40.80
CA PHE A 86 -9.78 58.70 -41.34
C PHE A 86 -8.83 57.50 -41.51
N TRP A 87 -7.65 57.73 -42.09
CA TRP A 87 -6.69 56.67 -42.27
C TRP A 87 -6.07 56.20 -40.94
N PHE A 88 -5.76 57.11 -40.00
CA PHE A 88 -5.28 56.74 -38.68
C PHE A 88 -6.30 55.84 -37.92
N ILE A 89 -7.55 56.28 -37.90
CA ILE A 89 -8.61 55.47 -37.26
C ILE A 89 -8.78 54.11 -37.94
N THR A 90 -8.81 54.12 -39.28
CA THR A 90 -8.96 52.86 -40.03
C THR A 90 -7.78 51.89 -39.78
N ILE A 91 -6.54 52.38 -39.72
CA ILE A 91 -5.38 51.54 -39.41
C ILE A 91 -5.45 51.03 -37.99
N ILE A 92 -5.77 51.88 -37.02
CA ILE A 92 -5.93 51.44 -35.62
C ILE A 92 -7.04 50.39 -35.46
N LEU A 93 -8.21 50.61 -36.10
CA LEU A 93 -9.29 49.63 -36.07
C LEU A 93 -8.95 48.29 -36.73
N LEU A 94 -8.22 48.35 -37.85
CA LEU A 94 -7.73 47.12 -38.50
C LEU A 94 -6.75 46.36 -37.62
N ILE A 95 -5.85 47.06 -36.96
CA ILE A 95 -4.90 46.49 -35.99
C ILE A 95 -5.65 45.91 -34.84
N GLU A 96 -6.63 46.66 -34.24
CA GLU A 96 -7.46 46.17 -33.12
C GLU A 96 -8.28 44.96 -33.49
N GLY A 97 -8.95 44.97 -34.66
CA GLY A 97 -9.69 43.82 -35.17
C GLY A 97 -8.78 42.60 -35.35
N ALA A 98 -7.64 42.79 -36.06
CA ALA A 98 -6.68 41.69 -36.25
C ALA A 98 -6.16 41.15 -34.90
N ARG A 99 -5.95 42.01 -33.90
CA ARG A 99 -5.48 41.61 -32.56
C ARG A 99 -6.52 40.80 -31.76
N ILE A 100 -7.80 41.22 -31.79
CA ILE A 100 -8.90 40.48 -31.14
C ILE A 100 -9.00 39.06 -31.71
N PHE A 101 -8.94 38.91 -33.05
CA PHE A 101 -8.96 37.61 -33.72
C PHE A 101 -7.69 36.78 -33.44
N SER A 102 -6.51 37.39 -33.50
CA SER A 102 -5.22 36.72 -33.27
C SER A 102 -5.09 36.19 -31.85
N ARG A 103 -5.61 36.88 -30.88
CA ARG A 103 -5.47 36.56 -29.43
C ARG A 103 -6.15 35.27 -29.02
N SER A 104 -7.35 35.01 -29.50
CA SER A 104 -8.06 33.75 -29.25
C SER A 104 -7.32 32.56 -29.84
N HIS A 105 -6.68 32.73 -30.99
CA HIS A 105 -5.90 31.68 -31.65
C HIS A 105 -4.49 31.49 -31.06
N GLU A 106 -3.83 32.53 -30.54
CA GLU A 106 -2.50 32.42 -29.93
C GLU A 106 -2.50 31.45 -28.75
N LEU A 107 -3.47 31.53 -27.87
CA LEU A 107 -3.62 30.60 -26.75
C LEU A 107 -3.78 29.14 -27.21
N VAL A 108 -4.59 28.91 -28.23
CA VAL A 108 -4.79 27.58 -28.80
C VAL A 108 -3.46 27.08 -29.43
N TRP A 109 -2.75 27.92 -30.17
CA TRP A 109 -1.49 27.55 -30.79
C TRP A 109 -0.36 27.33 -29.78
N GLN A 110 -0.26 28.14 -28.74
CA GLN A 110 0.71 27.95 -27.64
C GLN A 110 0.45 26.65 -26.86
N HIS A 111 -0.79 26.32 -26.62
CA HIS A 111 -1.18 25.06 -26.01
C HIS A 111 -0.84 23.86 -26.91
N GLN A 112 -1.12 23.95 -28.21
CA GLN A 112 -0.78 22.91 -29.19
C GLN A 112 0.72 22.74 -29.36
N SER A 113 1.50 23.82 -29.43
CA SER A 113 2.95 23.75 -29.53
C SER A 113 3.60 23.11 -28.30
N THR A 114 3.05 23.33 -27.10
CA THR A 114 3.51 22.67 -25.89
C THR A 114 3.19 21.17 -25.90
N TRP A 115 2.07 20.79 -26.49
CA TRP A 115 1.67 19.39 -26.63
C TRP A 115 2.54 18.65 -27.62
N SER A 116 2.84 19.26 -28.74
CA SER A 116 3.70 18.68 -29.78
C SER A 116 5.16 18.55 -29.35
N ILE A 117 5.67 19.44 -28.47
CA ILE A 117 7.01 19.33 -27.89
C ILE A 117 7.05 18.18 -26.87
N ALA A 118 5.97 17.99 -26.08
CA ALA A 118 5.83 16.85 -25.19
C ALA A 118 5.85 15.53 -25.95
N ASP A 119 5.08 15.44 -27.01
CA ASP A 119 4.96 14.26 -27.88
C ASP A 119 6.27 13.98 -28.64
N ALA A 120 6.92 15.00 -29.18
CA ALA A 120 8.23 14.88 -29.82
C ALA A 120 9.35 14.49 -28.83
N GLY A 121 9.33 15.02 -27.61
CA GLY A 121 10.27 14.65 -26.55
C GLY A 121 10.11 13.19 -26.13
N ILE A 122 8.87 12.77 -25.84
CA ILE A 122 8.55 11.41 -25.43
C ILE A 122 8.79 10.40 -26.56
N SER A 123 8.42 10.74 -27.80
CA SER A 123 8.65 9.89 -28.97
C SER A 123 10.14 9.77 -29.33
N SER A 124 10.94 10.81 -29.11
CA SER A 124 12.39 10.77 -29.30
C SER A 124 13.08 9.92 -28.24
N PHE A 125 12.67 10.00 -26.97
CA PHE A 125 13.15 9.11 -25.92
C PHE A 125 12.74 7.65 -26.17
N ARG A 126 11.51 7.40 -26.65
CA ARG A 126 11.07 6.05 -27.05
C ARG A 126 11.89 5.52 -28.23
N LYS A 127 12.13 6.33 -29.25
CA LYS A 127 12.96 5.95 -30.40
C LYS A 127 14.41 5.68 -30.00
N LEU A 128 15.01 6.46 -29.11
CA LEU A 128 16.35 6.22 -28.59
C LEU A 128 16.42 4.90 -27.80
N ARG A 129 15.41 4.61 -26.96
CA ARG A 129 15.32 3.37 -26.19
C ARG A 129 15.06 2.15 -27.08
N LEU A 130 14.22 2.29 -28.13
CA LEU A 130 13.99 1.24 -29.13
C LEU A 130 15.21 1.04 -30.02
N SER A 131 15.91 2.11 -30.41
CA SER A 131 17.13 2.05 -31.22
C SER A 131 18.30 1.42 -30.42
N SER A 132 18.42 1.70 -29.13
CA SER A 132 19.40 1.05 -28.28
C SER A 132 19.10 -0.45 -28.07
N ARG A 133 17.81 -0.84 -27.95
CA ARG A 133 17.40 -2.24 -27.91
C ARG A 133 17.67 -2.94 -29.27
N ALA A 134 17.33 -2.30 -30.38
CA ALA A 134 17.59 -2.83 -31.72
C ALA A 134 19.10 -2.93 -32.04
N LEU A 135 19.92 -2.03 -31.52
CA LEU A 135 21.38 -2.11 -31.60
C LEU A 135 21.94 -3.28 -30.78
N VAL A 136 21.42 -3.52 -29.58
CA VAL A 136 21.80 -4.66 -28.72
C VAL A 136 21.37 -5.98 -29.37
N GLU A 137 20.16 -6.05 -29.97
CA GLU A 137 19.69 -7.22 -30.73
C GLU A 137 20.52 -7.46 -32.00
N SER A 138 20.83 -6.39 -32.74
CA SER A 138 21.66 -6.48 -33.95
C SER A 138 23.12 -6.90 -33.68
N VAL A 139 23.65 -6.58 -32.50
CA VAL A 139 24.98 -7.07 -32.07
C VAL A 139 24.90 -8.53 -31.61
N LYS A 140 23.76 -8.96 -31.05
CA LYS A 140 23.50 -10.35 -30.61
C LYS A 140 23.33 -11.29 -31.82
N ASP A 141 22.65 -10.81 -32.90
CA ASP A 141 22.49 -11.59 -34.16
C ASP A 141 23.78 -11.77 -34.96
N LYS A 142 24.75 -10.88 -34.79
CA LYS A 142 26.06 -10.99 -35.47
C LYS A 142 27.03 -11.90 -34.74
N LEU A 143 26.73 -12.40 -33.57
CA LEU A 143 27.56 -13.28 -32.76
C LEU A 143 27.08 -14.76 -32.73
N SER A 144 26.03 -15.12 -33.50
CA SER A 144 25.54 -16.48 -33.61
C SER A 144 26.01 -17.12 -34.94
N PRO A 145 26.62 -18.26 -34.96
CA PRO A 145 27.04 -18.91 -36.20
C PRO A 145 25.87 -19.58 -36.93
N VAL A 146 25.86 -19.38 -38.21
CA VAL A 146 24.89 -19.86 -39.19
C VAL A 146 24.76 -21.40 -39.14
N SER A 147 23.50 -21.87 -39.07
CA SER A 147 23.14 -23.15 -39.69
C SER A 147 21.79 -23.02 -40.40
N SER A 148 21.88 -23.40 -41.66
CA SER A 148 20.89 -23.31 -42.71
C SER A 148 19.74 -24.33 -42.57
N GLY A 149 18.56 -24.03 -43.01
CA GLY A 149 17.47 -24.97 -43.25
C GLY A 149 16.12 -24.36 -43.62
N THR A 150 15.88 -24.39 -44.90
CA THR A 150 14.67 -24.02 -45.65
C THR A 150 13.39 -24.74 -45.20
N SER A 151 12.26 -24.05 -45.14
CA SER A 151 11.08 -24.33 -45.98
C SER A 151 9.87 -23.46 -45.63
N LYS A 152 9.15 -23.08 -46.66
CA LYS A 152 8.01 -22.20 -46.74
C LYS A 152 6.67 -22.95 -46.56
N PRO A 153 5.50 -22.31 -46.67
CA PRO A 153 4.38 -22.31 -45.74
C PRO A 153 3.09 -22.89 -46.31
N THR A 154 2.08 -23.11 -45.49
CA THR A 154 0.71 -23.21 -46.00
C THR A 154 -0.30 -22.64 -45.03
N GLN A 155 -1.21 -21.86 -45.60
CA GLN A 155 -2.44 -21.31 -45.00
C GLN A 155 -3.43 -22.40 -44.59
N HIS A 156 -4.08 -22.22 -43.46
CA HIS A 156 -5.55 -22.36 -43.24
C HIS A 156 -5.78 -22.16 -41.74
N SER A 157 -6.55 -21.19 -41.32
CA SER A 157 -7.95 -21.34 -41.01
C SER A 157 -8.48 -20.07 -40.38
N ARG A 158 -9.50 -19.56 -41.02
CA ARG A 158 -10.45 -18.56 -40.49
C ARG A 158 -11.44 -19.28 -39.54
N GLU A 159 -12.09 -18.44 -38.73
CA GLU A 159 -13.26 -18.73 -37.89
C GLU A 159 -12.96 -19.23 -36.48
N ILE A 160 -13.00 -18.25 -35.60
CA ILE A 160 -13.65 -18.18 -34.27
C ILE A 160 -13.10 -16.90 -33.59
N SER A 161 -13.71 -15.76 -33.91
CA SER A 161 -13.29 -14.48 -33.27
C SER A 161 -14.42 -13.44 -33.12
N GLU A 162 -15.69 -13.81 -33.31
CA GLU A 162 -16.75 -12.78 -33.30
C GLU A 162 -17.57 -12.64 -32.04
N THR A 163 -17.35 -13.45 -31.00
CA THR A 163 -18.17 -13.40 -29.76
C THR A 163 -17.52 -12.66 -28.59
N THR A 164 -16.21 -12.34 -28.64
CA THR A 164 -15.51 -11.69 -27.54
C THR A 164 -15.43 -10.16 -27.69
N GLU A 165 -15.59 -9.63 -28.90
CA GLU A 165 -15.53 -8.17 -29.14
C GLU A 165 -16.80 -7.42 -28.74
N ALA A 166 -17.98 -8.08 -28.78
CA ALA A 166 -19.25 -7.44 -28.43
C ALA A 166 -19.41 -7.14 -26.93
N THR A 167 -18.73 -7.88 -26.06
CA THR A 167 -18.80 -7.69 -24.61
C THR A 167 -17.85 -6.58 -24.14
N ASN A 168 -16.69 -6.46 -24.78
CA ASN A 168 -15.72 -5.41 -24.46
C ASN A 168 -16.14 -4.01 -24.96
N ALA A 169 -16.89 -3.95 -26.06
CA ALA A 169 -17.44 -2.68 -26.58
C ALA A 169 -18.59 -2.12 -25.72
N ARG A 170 -19.28 -2.96 -24.93
CA ARG A 170 -20.39 -2.53 -24.08
C ARG A 170 -19.94 -1.99 -22.73
N VAL A 171 -18.79 -2.44 -22.21
CA VAL A 171 -18.17 -1.96 -20.96
C VAL A 171 -17.45 -0.63 -21.20
N GLN A 172 -16.93 -0.37 -22.43
CA GLN A 172 -16.24 0.89 -22.76
C GLN A 172 -17.18 2.10 -22.97
N LYS A 173 -18.53 1.90 -23.03
CA LYS A 173 -19.50 2.98 -23.24
C LYS A 173 -20.03 3.64 -21.97
N LEU A 174 -19.62 3.21 -20.78
CA LEU A 174 -20.03 3.83 -19.52
C LEU A 174 -19.07 4.98 -19.14
N GLN A 175 -19.52 6.18 -19.51
CA GLN A 175 -19.13 7.49 -18.97
C GLN A 175 -17.67 7.94 -19.16
N ARG A 176 -17.34 8.27 -20.40
CA ARG A 176 -16.33 9.31 -20.66
C ARG A 176 -16.98 10.68 -20.46
N ARG A 177 -16.90 11.25 -19.25
CA ARG A 177 -17.16 12.69 -19.06
C ARG A 177 -15.93 13.45 -19.55
N PRO A 178 -16.05 14.42 -20.48
CA PRO A 178 -14.93 15.28 -20.80
C PRO A 178 -14.65 16.19 -19.61
N THR A 179 -13.55 15.94 -18.93
CA THR A 179 -13.09 16.75 -17.79
C THR A 179 -12.39 18.02 -18.24
N ARG A 180 -12.37 18.32 -19.54
CA ARG A 180 -11.75 19.52 -20.11
C ARG A 180 -12.79 20.56 -20.48
N ILE A 181 -12.59 21.76 -19.95
CA ILE A 181 -13.29 22.99 -20.39
C ILE A 181 -12.82 23.42 -21.82
N TRP A 182 -11.66 22.94 -22.27
CA TRP A 182 -11.13 23.12 -23.61
C TRP A 182 -11.55 21.98 -24.52
N THR A 183 -12.56 22.18 -25.34
CA THR A 183 -12.75 21.45 -26.58
C THR A 183 -11.94 22.18 -27.64
N SER A 184 -10.74 21.71 -27.97
CA SER A 184 -10.15 22.06 -29.26
C SER A 184 -11.16 21.64 -30.33
N SER A 185 -11.47 22.56 -31.27
CA SER A 185 -12.34 22.25 -32.40
C SER A 185 -11.94 20.89 -32.98
N GLU A 186 -12.91 20.00 -33.18
CA GLU A 186 -12.76 18.63 -33.72
C GLU A 186 -12.27 18.57 -35.17
N VAL A 187 -11.36 19.41 -35.53
CA VAL A 187 -10.67 19.28 -36.84
C VAL A 187 -9.48 18.36 -36.61
N PRO A 188 -9.46 17.13 -37.14
CA PRO A 188 -8.30 16.27 -37.08
C PRO A 188 -7.22 16.92 -37.95
N ILE A 189 -6.39 17.75 -37.36
CA ILE A 189 -5.19 18.29 -38.00
C ILE A 189 -4.22 17.13 -38.05
N VAL A 190 -3.87 16.74 -39.26
CA VAL A 190 -3.01 15.64 -39.65
C VAL A 190 -1.76 15.55 -38.75
N PRO A 191 -1.38 14.39 -38.22
CA PRO A 191 -0.24 14.24 -37.31
C PRO A 191 1.06 14.16 -38.10
N TYR A 192 1.55 15.30 -38.62
CA TYR A 192 2.86 15.38 -39.27
C TYR A 192 3.85 16.17 -38.43
N ALA A 193 5.05 15.62 -38.26
CA ALA A 193 6.18 16.29 -37.59
C ALA A 193 6.48 17.70 -38.18
N GLY A 194 6.15 17.93 -39.43
CA GLY A 194 6.22 19.26 -40.08
C GLY A 194 5.27 20.30 -39.49
N TRP A 195 4.12 19.91 -38.95
CA TRP A 195 3.16 20.83 -38.35
C TRP A 195 3.65 21.40 -37.01
N VAL A 196 4.45 20.65 -36.25
CA VAL A 196 5.06 21.13 -35.02
C VAL A 196 6.00 22.30 -35.27
N PHE A 197 6.83 22.18 -36.30
CA PHE A 197 7.75 23.22 -36.72
C PHE A 197 7.00 24.46 -37.28
N ILE A 198 5.95 24.23 -38.07
CA ILE A 198 5.09 25.31 -38.59
C ILE A 198 4.36 26.00 -37.42
N SER A 199 3.78 25.26 -36.50
CA SER A 199 3.07 25.78 -35.34
C SER A 199 3.97 26.68 -34.46
N GLU A 200 5.19 26.26 -34.18
CA GLU A 200 6.13 27.03 -33.37
C GLU A 200 6.54 28.35 -34.11
N ASN A 201 6.77 28.28 -35.37
CA ASN A 201 7.12 29.48 -36.17
C ASN A 201 5.93 30.42 -36.33
N VAL A 202 4.72 29.91 -36.55
CA VAL A 202 3.49 30.72 -36.59
C VAL A 202 3.24 31.41 -35.26
N SER A 203 3.42 30.72 -34.15
CA SER A 203 3.29 31.34 -32.83
C SER A 203 4.29 32.49 -32.62
N LYS A 204 5.55 32.33 -33.04
CA LYS A 204 6.56 33.38 -32.97
C LYS A 204 6.21 34.57 -33.87
N ILE A 205 5.74 34.32 -35.08
CA ILE A 205 5.30 35.37 -36.02
C ILE A 205 4.11 36.12 -35.43
N LEU A 206 3.10 35.46 -34.87
CA LEU A 206 1.95 36.09 -34.26
C LEU A 206 2.36 36.93 -33.05
N TYR A 207 3.29 36.44 -32.22
CA TYR A 207 3.83 37.21 -31.10
C TYR A 207 4.48 38.53 -31.57
N TRP A 208 5.39 38.48 -32.56
CA TRP A 208 6.03 39.67 -33.09
C TRP A 208 5.05 40.62 -33.77
N LEU A 209 4.06 40.08 -34.47
CA LEU A 209 3.01 40.89 -35.11
C LEU A 209 2.18 41.64 -34.07
N GLN A 210 1.80 41.00 -32.97
CA GLN A 210 1.08 41.66 -31.89
C GLN A 210 1.92 42.72 -31.19
N LEU A 211 3.21 42.46 -30.96
CA LEU A 211 4.13 43.43 -30.35
C LEU A 211 4.29 44.67 -31.23
N LEU A 212 4.56 44.46 -32.52
CA LEU A 212 4.70 45.55 -33.51
C LEU A 212 3.41 46.36 -33.68
N SER A 213 2.27 45.67 -33.71
CA SER A 213 0.95 46.32 -33.78
C SER A 213 0.64 47.19 -32.56
N ALA A 214 0.98 46.71 -31.36
CA ALA A 214 0.80 47.48 -30.11
C ALA A 214 1.70 48.73 -30.09
N ILE A 215 2.97 48.59 -30.50
CA ILE A 215 3.90 49.72 -30.63
C ILE A 215 3.37 50.74 -31.66
N ALA A 216 2.89 50.26 -32.80
CA ALA A 216 2.30 51.15 -33.84
C ALA A 216 1.09 51.89 -33.29
N CYS A 217 0.16 51.21 -32.59
CA CYS A 217 -0.97 51.89 -31.95
C CYS A 217 -0.55 52.93 -30.90
N VAL A 218 0.46 52.67 -30.09
CA VAL A 218 1.00 53.68 -29.13
C VAL A 218 1.54 54.87 -29.86
N VAL A 219 2.36 54.68 -30.90
CA VAL A 219 2.96 55.77 -31.66
C VAL A 219 1.87 56.63 -32.35
N LEU A 220 0.97 55.97 -33.09
CA LEU A 220 -0.10 56.66 -33.86
C LEU A 220 -1.04 57.44 -32.89
N SER A 221 -1.47 56.82 -31.80
CA SER A 221 -2.36 57.48 -30.81
C SER A 221 -1.66 58.61 -30.07
N LEU A 222 -0.36 58.43 -29.73
CA LEU A 222 0.39 59.47 -29.03
C LEU A 222 0.67 60.67 -29.90
N VAL A 223 1.03 60.48 -31.17
CA VAL A 223 1.23 61.57 -32.17
C VAL A 223 -0.02 62.40 -32.26
N LYS A 224 -1.17 61.80 -32.43
CA LYS A 224 -2.45 62.52 -32.60
C LYS A 224 -2.91 63.20 -31.32
N LEU A 225 -2.65 62.62 -30.13
CA LEU A 225 -2.96 63.26 -28.84
C LEU A 225 -2.05 64.47 -28.56
N ILE A 226 -0.80 64.47 -29.01
CA ILE A 226 0.14 65.61 -28.82
C ILE A 226 -0.13 66.74 -29.83
N GLU A 227 -0.31 66.40 -31.12
CA GLU A 227 -0.55 67.38 -32.15
C GLU A 227 -1.85 68.12 -31.98
N HIS A 228 -2.89 67.52 -31.36
CA HIS A 228 -4.24 68.08 -31.20
C HIS A 228 -4.86 68.67 -32.52
N ASN A 229 -4.27 68.31 -33.67
CA ASN A 229 -4.71 68.80 -34.96
C ASN A 229 -5.79 67.89 -35.60
N TYR A 230 -7.03 68.17 -35.28
CA TYR A 230 -8.21 67.43 -35.77
C TYR A 230 -8.93 68.17 -36.90
N GLY A 231 -8.25 69.04 -37.63
CA GLY A 231 -8.78 69.83 -38.73
C GLY A 231 -9.61 71.05 -38.29
N PRO A 232 -9.74 72.10 -39.18
CA PRO A 232 -10.50 73.33 -38.85
C PRO A 232 -12.00 73.06 -38.73
N VAL A 233 -12.62 73.47 -37.63
CA VAL A 233 -14.08 73.46 -37.47
C VAL A 233 -14.61 74.86 -37.67
N SER A 234 -15.43 75.09 -38.74
CA SER A 234 -16.13 76.37 -38.96
C SER A 234 -17.17 76.57 -37.86
N LYS A 235 -17.33 77.81 -37.38
CA LYS A 235 -18.21 78.15 -36.26
C LYS A 235 -19.70 77.95 -36.53
N GLU A 236 -20.12 77.65 -37.74
CA GLU A 236 -21.50 77.46 -38.15
C GLU A 236 -22.01 76.03 -38.19
N GLU A 237 -21.16 75.06 -38.03
CA GLU A 237 -21.54 73.63 -38.07
C GLU A 237 -21.72 73.07 -36.66
N THR A 238 -22.93 73.14 -36.17
CA THR A 238 -23.31 72.56 -34.83
C THR A 238 -23.06 71.07 -34.74
N ASP A 239 -23.16 70.33 -35.82
CA ASP A 239 -23.00 68.88 -35.87
C ASP A 239 -21.54 68.40 -35.62
N LYS A 240 -20.55 69.31 -35.77
CA LYS A 240 -19.13 68.97 -35.57
C LYS A 240 -18.58 69.39 -34.17
N ARG A 241 -19.44 69.90 -33.28
CA ARG A 241 -19.02 70.46 -31.99
C ARG A 241 -18.29 69.43 -31.08
N ASN A 242 -18.73 68.20 -31.12
CA ASN A 242 -18.18 67.12 -30.25
C ASN A 242 -17.05 66.33 -30.93
N ARG A 243 -16.67 66.62 -32.19
CA ARG A 243 -15.65 65.88 -32.94
C ARG A 243 -14.31 65.78 -32.22
N LYS A 244 -13.82 66.92 -31.69
CA LYS A 244 -12.53 66.92 -30.93
C LYS A 244 -12.60 66.03 -29.70
N ALA A 245 -13.68 66.09 -28.90
CA ALA A 245 -13.85 65.28 -27.71
C ALA A 245 -13.93 63.79 -28.07
N SER A 246 -14.71 63.42 -29.09
CA SER A 246 -14.88 62.05 -29.56
C SER A 246 -13.57 61.43 -30.06
N LEU A 247 -12.78 62.14 -30.82
CA LEU A 247 -11.47 61.68 -31.32
C LEU A 247 -10.45 61.58 -30.20
N THR A 248 -10.45 62.53 -29.26
CA THR A 248 -9.57 62.45 -28.10
C THR A 248 -9.87 61.23 -27.23
N ILE A 249 -11.16 60.89 -27.00
CA ILE A 249 -11.58 59.69 -26.26
C ILE A 249 -11.16 58.43 -27.00
N PHE A 250 -11.31 58.38 -28.34
CA PHE A 250 -10.92 57.25 -29.13
C PHE A 250 -9.39 57.00 -29.06
N TYR A 251 -8.56 58.01 -29.33
CA TYR A 251 -7.11 57.87 -29.28
C TYR A 251 -6.61 57.61 -27.85
N ALA A 252 -7.23 58.16 -26.83
CA ALA A 252 -6.89 57.87 -25.44
C ALA A 252 -7.24 56.43 -25.06
N SER A 253 -8.36 55.88 -25.51
CA SER A 253 -8.75 54.49 -25.26
C SER A 253 -7.84 53.50 -26.00
N ALA A 254 -7.51 53.80 -27.26
CA ALA A 254 -6.57 52.99 -28.07
C ALA A 254 -5.16 53.02 -27.47
N LEU A 255 -4.70 54.17 -26.99
CA LEU A 255 -3.42 54.28 -26.28
C LEU A 255 -3.41 53.45 -24.98
N ALA A 256 -4.48 53.57 -24.16
CA ALA A 256 -4.59 52.83 -22.91
C ALA A 256 -4.58 51.32 -23.12
N GLU A 257 -5.34 50.86 -24.13
CA GLU A 257 -5.35 49.44 -24.47
C GLU A 257 -3.94 48.93 -24.95
N ALA A 258 -3.32 49.63 -25.87
CA ALA A 258 -2.00 49.27 -26.37
C ALA A 258 -0.93 49.25 -25.28
N LEU A 259 -0.99 50.18 -24.28
CA LEU A 259 -0.13 50.20 -23.12
C LEU A 259 -0.36 48.98 -22.20
N VAL A 260 -1.63 48.58 -21.99
CA VAL A 260 -1.95 47.36 -21.20
C VAL A 260 -1.39 46.13 -21.88
N VAL A 261 -1.51 46.00 -23.20
CA VAL A 261 -0.92 44.88 -23.97
C VAL A 261 0.59 44.87 -23.90
N LEU A 262 1.26 46.01 -24.02
CA LEU A 262 2.71 46.08 -23.86
C LEU A 262 3.15 45.73 -22.44
N THR A 263 2.41 46.18 -21.41
CA THR A 263 2.68 45.84 -20.02
C THR A 263 2.53 44.31 -19.78
N GLU A 264 1.52 43.69 -20.35
CA GLU A 264 1.33 42.23 -20.30
C GLU A 264 2.53 41.49 -20.92
N LYS A 265 2.96 41.87 -22.12
CA LYS A 265 4.10 41.23 -22.81
C LYS A 265 5.42 41.45 -22.05
N LEU A 266 5.68 42.64 -21.54
CA LEU A 266 6.85 42.95 -20.73
C LEU A 266 6.84 42.16 -19.42
N TYR A 267 5.69 42.03 -18.76
CA TYR A 267 5.55 41.27 -17.53
C TYR A 267 5.78 39.78 -17.76
N TRP A 268 5.32 39.21 -18.89
CA TRP A 268 5.60 37.87 -19.31
C TRP A 268 7.10 37.64 -19.52
N GLU A 269 7.77 38.46 -20.35
CA GLU A 269 9.20 38.31 -20.59
C GLU A 269 10.03 38.44 -19.30
N TRP A 270 9.69 39.41 -18.46
CA TRP A 270 10.36 39.60 -17.21
C TRP A 270 10.25 38.36 -16.30
N LYS A 271 9.06 37.76 -16.15
CA LYS A 271 8.84 36.61 -15.30
C LYS A 271 9.41 35.32 -15.83
N ILE A 272 9.30 35.08 -17.14
CA ILE A 272 9.72 33.82 -17.75
C ILE A 272 11.21 33.83 -18.09
N VAL A 273 11.71 34.91 -18.70
CA VAL A 273 13.10 34.97 -19.21
C VAL A 273 14.07 35.44 -18.12
N ILE A 274 13.74 36.53 -17.39
CA ILE A 274 14.66 37.11 -16.41
C ILE A 274 14.57 36.37 -15.09
N CYS A 275 13.35 36.22 -14.53
CA CYS A 275 13.14 35.54 -13.25
C CYS A 275 13.15 34.01 -13.34
N LYS A 276 13.06 33.42 -14.54
CA LYS A 276 13.04 31.97 -14.78
C LYS A 276 12.03 31.23 -13.89
N LEU A 277 10.85 31.81 -13.70
CA LEU A 277 9.83 31.34 -12.77
C LEU A 277 9.42 29.88 -13.00
N LEU A 278 9.38 29.39 -14.24
CA LEU A 278 9.06 28.01 -14.56
C LEU A 278 10.16 27.05 -14.09
N GLU A 279 11.43 27.43 -14.21
CA GLU A 279 12.57 26.65 -13.75
C GLU A 279 12.59 26.60 -12.21
N GLU A 280 12.40 27.77 -11.56
CA GLU A 280 12.32 27.87 -10.09
C GLU A 280 11.22 26.95 -9.51
N VAL A 281 10.02 26.99 -10.07
CA VAL A 281 8.92 26.13 -9.58
C VAL A 281 9.17 24.67 -9.88
N ASN A 282 9.76 24.34 -11.04
CA ASN A 282 10.15 22.97 -11.37
C ASN A 282 11.16 22.40 -10.37
N GLU A 283 12.14 23.19 -9.96
CA GLU A 283 13.11 22.82 -8.93
C GLU A 283 12.46 22.72 -7.55
N ASP A 284 11.62 23.69 -7.16
CA ASP A 284 10.90 23.68 -5.90
C ASP A 284 9.96 22.46 -5.74
N CYS A 285 9.35 22.01 -6.85
CA CYS A 285 8.54 20.79 -6.93
C CYS A 285 9.38 19.51 -7.10
N ASP A 286 10.69 19.65 -7.35
CA ASP A 286 11.64 18.54 -7.56
C ASP A 286 11.19 17.54 -8.67
N LEU A 287 10.67 18.08 -9.76
CA LEU A 287 10.16 17.28 -10.90
C LEU A 287 11.26 16.85 -11.88
N GLY A 288 12.48 17.35 -11.72
CA GLY A 288 13.63 17.03 -12.56
C GLY A 288 13.54 17.62 -13.98
N ALA A 289 14.44 17.20 -14.88
CA ALA A 289 14.52 17.76 -16.23
C ALA A 289 13.25 17.52 -17.08
N SER A 290 12.60 16.37 -16.93
CA SER A 290 11.32 16.07 -17.61
C SER A 290 10.13 16.83 -17.04
N GLY A 291 10.26 17.41 -15.84
CA GLY A 291 9.21 18.15 -15.16
C GLY A 291 8.89 19.50 -15.79
N MET A 292 9.83 20.10 -16.56
CA MET A 292 9.59 21.37 -17.25
C MET A 292 8.36 21.36 -18.15
N ILE A 293 8.11 20.25 -18.84
CA ILE A 293 6.92 20.07 -19.68
C ILE A 293 5.65 20.08 -18.80
N SER A 294 5.69 19.38 -17.68
CA SER A 294 4.59 19.31 -16.73
C SER A 294 4.27 20.66 -16.11
N THR A 295 5.32 21.41 -15.69
CA THR A 295 5.19 22.74 -15.10
C THR A 295 4.64 23.77 -16.08
N ARG A 296 5.12 23.73 -17.34
CA ARG A 296 4.61 24.59 -18.41
C ARG A 296 3.15 24.26 -18.75
N ARG A 297 2.80 22.97 -18.81
CA ARG A 297 1.44 22.53 -19.05
C ARG A 297 0.48 22.97 -17.94
N PHE A 298 0.88 22.81 -16.69
CA PHE A 298 0.14 23.28 -15.54
C PHE A 298 -0.13 24.80 -15.59
N PHE A 299 0.90 25.59 -15.94
CA PHE A 299 0.75 27.02 -16.09
C PHE A 299 -0.31 27.38 -17.14
N TYR A 300 -0.23 26.79 -18.35
CA TYR A 300 -1.18 27.08 -19.43
C TYR A 300 -2.60 26.64 -19.09
N ASP A 301 -2.76 25.52 -18.42
CA ASP A 301 -4.08 25.06 -17.98
C ASP A 301 -4.68 26.01 -16.93
N SER A 302 -3.87 26.44 -15.95
CA SER A 302 -4.25 27.44 -14.96
C SER A 302 -4.65 28.76 -15.60
N TYR A 303 -3.85 29.26 -16.55
CA TYR A 303 -4.11 30.49 -17.27
C TYR A 303 -5.37 30.41 -18.12
N SER A 304 -5.55 29.31 -18.85
CA SER A 304 -6.76 29.06 -19.63
C SER A 304 -8.03 29.06 -18.77
N ARG A 305 -7.99 28.45 -17.57
CA ARG A 305 -9.11 28.46 -16.62
C ARG A 305 -9.42 29.88 -16.13
N CYS A 306 -8.41 30.71 -15.90
CA CYS A 306 -8.61 32.11 -15.51
C CYS A 306 -9.23 32.96 -16.64
N ILE A 307 -8.94 32.66 -17.92
CA ILE A 307 -9.48 33.40 -19.07
C ILE A 307 -10.90 32.93 -19.40
N ASN A 308 -11.12 31.63 -19.56
CA ASN A 308 -12.38 31.06 -20.03
C ASN A 308 -13.45 30.94 -18.94
N GLY A 309 -13.02 30.84 -17.67
CA GLY A 309 -13.89 30.76 -16.51
C GLY A 309 -13.90 32.04 -15.67
N SER A 310 -14.17 31.85 -14.38
CA SER A 310 -13.93 32.91 -13.40
C SER A 310 -12.43 33.17 -13.27
N ILE A 311 -12.05 34.44 -13.07
CA ILE A 311 -10.64 34.82 -12.86
C ILE A 311 -10.01 34.01 -11.71
N PHE A 312 -10.81 33.60 -10.73
CA PHE A 312 -10.37 32.84 -9.56
C PHE A 312 -10.32 31.32 -9.77
N ASP A 313 -10.88 30.78 -10.85
CA ASP A 313 -10.94 29.32 -11.08
C ASP A 313 -9.54 28.70 -11.21
N GLY A 314 -8.59 29.43 -11.80
CA GLY A 314 -7.19 28.98 -11.89
C GLY A 314 -6.43 29.01 -10.56
N LEU A 315 -6.85 29.85 -9.60
CA LEU A 315 -6.23 29.93 -8.26
C LEU A 315 -6.49 28.70 -7.38
N GLY A 316 -7.64 28.05 -7.56
CA GLY A 316 -8.02 26.83 -6.84
C GLY A 316 -7.29 25.59 -7.31
N MET A 317 -6.60 25.65 -8.46
CA MET A 317 -5.86 24.53 -9.03
C MET A 317 -4.52 24.32 -8.32
N ASP A 318 -4.23 23.10 -7.95
CA ASP A 318 -2.92 22.66 -7.46
C ASP A 318 -2.35 21.55 -8.36
N MET A 319 -1.05 21.31 -8.27
CA MET A 319 -0.34 20.36 -9.11
C MET A 319 -0.88 18.93 -8.98
N VAL A 320 -1.33 18.54 -7.78
CA VAL A 320 -1.88 17.20 -7.53
C VAL A 320 -3.25 17.04 -8.20
N THR A 321 -4.15 18.03 -8.06
CA THR A 321 -5.48 18.01 -8.72
C THR A 321 -5.33 18.02 -10.24
N PHE A 322 -4.42 18.84 -10.76
CA PHE A 322 -4.08 18.85 -12.19
C PHE A 322 -3.59 17.48 -12.67
N ALA A 323 -2.71 16.84 -11.92
CA ALA A 323 -2.20 15.52 -12.28
C ALA A 323 -3.29 14.42 -12.20
N MET A 324 -4.25 14.53 -11.29
CA MET A 324 -5.42 13.64 -11.23
C MET A 324 -6.33 13.82 -12.46
N ASP A 325 -6.54 15.06 -12.91
CA ASP A 325 -7.30 15.37 -14.13
C ASP A 325 -6.61 14.76 -15.37
N LEU A 326 -5.28 14.90 -15.47
CA LEU A 326 -4.49 14.31 -16.55
C LEU A 326 -4.52 12.77 -16.55
N LEU A 327 -4.50 12.14 -15.37
CA LEU A 327 -4.56 10.68 -15.26
C LEU A 327 -5.92 10.13 -15.77
N SER A 328 -6.97 10.93 -15.68
CA SER A 328 -8.33 10.60 -16.15
C SER A 328 -8.53 10.88 -17.66
N SER A 329 -7.54 11.48 -18.33
CA SER A 329 -7.58 11.77 -19.77
C SER A 329 -7.53 10.48 -20.62
N ASN A 330 -7.94 10.59 -21.90
CA ASN A 330 -7.85 9.50 -22.88
C ASN A 330 -6.49 9.43 -23.58
N SER A 331 -5.63 10.45 -23.41
CA SER A 331 -4.30 10.52 -24.03
C SER A 331 -3.26 9.83 -23.16
N LEU A 332 -2.52 8.89 -23.74
CA LEU A 332 -1.45 8.15 -23.05
C LEU A 332 -0.36 9.09 -22.50
N ASP A 333 -0.02 10.14 -23.27
CA ASP A 333 1.01 11.10 -22.88
C ASP A 333 0.57 11.98 -21.70
N GLU A 334 -0.72 12.35 -21.64
CA GLU A 334 -1.29 13.06 -20.51
C GLU A 334 -1.33 12.19 -19.25
N GLN A 335 -1.73 10.93 -19.41
CA GLN A 335 -1.72 9.95 -18.32
C GLN A 335 -0.30 9.73 -17.78
N LEU A 336 0.70 9.68 -18.65
CA LEU A 336 2.10 9.57 -18.26
C LEU A 336 2.57 10.78 -17.45
N ILE A 337 2.25 12.00 -17.91
CA ILE A 337 2.57 13.23 -17.19
C ILE A 337 1.88 13.23 -15.81
N GLY A 338 0.58 12.92 -15.78
CA GLY A 338 -0.20 12.82 -14.53
C GLY A 338 0.38 11.79 -13.56
N ALA A 339 0.70 10.59 -14.06
CA ALA A 339 1.30 9.53 -13.25
C ALA A 339 2.67 9.92 -12.68
N ARG A 340 3.53 10.56 -13.46
CA ARG A 340 4.86 11.04 -13.02
C ARG A 340 4.75 12.09 -11.91
N ILE A 341 3.86 13.09 -12.07
CA ILE A 341 3.63 14.12 -11.05
C ILE A 341 3.13 13.47 -9.76
N LEU A 342 2.07 12.65 -9.84
CA LEU A 342 1.49 11.98 -8.66
C LEU A 342 2.50 11.06 -7.98
N HIS A 343 3.30 10.33 -8.75
CA HIS A 343 4.37 9.49 -8.23
C HIS A 343 5.40 10.33 -7.47
N GLN A 344 5.94 11.37 -8.09
CA GLN A 344 6.96 12.23 -7.46
C GLN A 344 6.44 12.86 -6.17
N PHE A 345 5.24 13.43 -6.19
CA PHE A 345 4.63 14.06 -5.01
C PHE A 345 4.26 13.05 -3.92
N SER A 346 3.90 11.80 -4.27
CA SER A 346 3.65 10.75 -3.28
C SER A 346 4.91 10.15 -2.68
N MET A 347 6.06 10.19 -3.37
CA MET A 347 7.33 9.66 -2.87
C MET A 347 8.06 10.64 -1.95
N LYS A 348 7.98 11.94 -2.19
CA LYS A 348 8.66 12.97 -1.40
C LYS A 348 7.95 13.20 -0.07
N GLU A 349 8.67 13.08 1.03
CA GLU A 349 8.11 13.23 2.39
C GLU A 349 7.36 14.55 2.60
N ARG A 350 7.89 15.63 2.01
CA ARG A 350 7.30 16.98 2.11
C ARG A 350 5.87 17.05 1.60
N PHE A 351 5.56 16.37 0.50
CA PHE A 351 4.25 16.43 -0.19
C PHE A 351 3.40 15.18 0.02
N SER A 352 4.03 14.06 0.44
CA SER A 352 3.44 12.72 0.45
C SER A 352 2.13 12.65 1.23
N ASN A 353 2.08 13.27 2.41
CA ASN A 353 0.89 13.17 3.26
C ASN A 353 -0.34 13.84 2.64
N ASP A 354 -0.18 15.06 2.13
CA ASP A 354 -1.26 15.83 1.52
C ASP A 354 -1.70 15.20 0.18
N THR A 355 -0.73 14.76 -0.62
CA THR A 355 -1.00 14.06 -1.89
C THR A 355 -1.76 12.76 -1.67
N LEU A 356 -1.31 11.90 -0.75
CA LEU A 356 -1.98 10.65 -0.45
C LEU A 356 -3.35 10.85 0.21
N GLN A 357 -3.55 11.96 0.92
CA GLN A 357 -4.87 12.33 1.44
C GLN A 357 -5.81 12.73 0.32
N LYS A 358 -5.38 13.60 -0.61
CA LYS A 358 -6.17 14.03 -1.78
C LYS A 358 -6.54 12.85 -2.67
N ILE A 359 -5.56 12.02 -3.07
CA ILE A 359 -5.82 10.81 -3.86
C ILE A 359 -6.77 9.88 -3.10
N GLY A 360 -6.52 9.67 -1.79
CA GLY A 360 -7.34 8.80 -0.95
C GLY A 360 -8.78 9.24 -0.76
N THR A 361 -9.09 10.54 -0.89
CA THR A 361 -10.47 11.07 -0.82
C THR A 361 -11.20 11.02 -2.15
N THR A 362 -10.47 10.88 -3.27
CA THR A 362 -11.04 10.90 -4.63
C THR A 362 -11.14 9.48 -5.17
N LEU A 363 -12.28 8.83 -4.97
CA LEU A 363 -12.51 7.42 -5.36
C LEU A 363 -12.24 7.16 -6.85
N PRO A 364 -12.69 7.98 -7.82
CA PRO A 364 -12.41 7.74 -9.25
C PRO A 364 -10.92 7.66 -9.60
N VAL A 365 -10.07 8.41 -8.88
CA VAL A 365 -8.62 8.36 -9.09
C VAL A 365 -8.04 7.04 -8.58
N ILE A 366 -8.53 6.53 -7.45
CA ILE A 366 -8.10 5.23 -6.93
C ILE A 366 -8.55 4.12 -7.89
N GLU A 367 -9.78 4.18 -8.40
CA GLU A 367 -10.29 3.23 -9.41
C GLU A 367 -9.41 3.24 -10.66
N ARG A 368 -9.04 4.42 -11.13
CA ARG A 368 -8.16 4.58 -12.30
C ARG A 368 -6.75 4.01 -12.04
N LEU A 369 -6.17 4.28 -10.87
CA LEU A 369 -4.87 3.71 -10.50
C LEU A 369 -4.92 2.18 -10.43
N VAL A 370 -6.01 1.61 -9.90
CA VAL A 370 -6.22 0.16 -9.83
C VAL A 370 -6.41 -0.45 -11.22
N GLU A 371 -7.16 0.21 -12.11
CA GLU A 371 -7.34 -0.21 -13.50
C GLU A 371 -6.01 -0.28 -14.26
N ILE A 372 -5.14 0.73 -14.08
CA ILE A 372 -3.81 0.82 -14.71
C ILE A 372 -2.93 -0.39 -14.34
N LEU A 373 -3.10 -1.00 -13.17
CA LEU A 373 -2.33 -2.18 -12.78
C LEU A 373 -2.51 -3.37 -13.74
N ASN A 374 -3.63 -3.44 -14.46
CA ASN A 374 -3.92 -4.51 -15.42
C ASN A 374 -3.30 -4.28 -16.81
N TRP A 375 -2.75 -3.11 -17.07
CA TRP A 375 -2.19 -2.79 -18.37
C TRP A 375 -0.93 -3.61 -18.65
N LYS A 376 -0.82 -4.18 -19.86
CA LYS A 376 0.26 -5.10 -20.25
C LYS A 376 1.09 -4.60 -21.43
N ASP A 377 0.69 -3.48 -22.05
CA ASP A 377 1.46 -2.90 -23.18
C ASP A 377 2.82 -2.41 -22.65
N PRO A 378 3.94 -2.79 -23.26
CA PRO A 378 5.26 -2.25 -22.92
C PRO A 378 5.36 -0.72 -22.97
N ARG A 379 4.50 -0.06 -23.77
CA ARG A 379 4.43 1.41 -23.82
C ARG A 379 3.88 2.03 -22.55
N GLU A 380 3.08 1.27 -21.80
CA GLU A 380 2.37 1.69 -20.60
C GLU A 380 3.10 1.27 -19.33
N GLU A 381 4.25 0.56 -19.45
CA GLU A 381 4.99 0.00 -18.32
C GLU A 381 5.37 1.06 -17.27
N GLU A 382 5.80 2.24 -17.72
CA GLU A 382 6.16 3.34 -16.82
C GLU A 382 4.96 3.87 -16.03
N ILE A 383 3.80 4.00 -16.70
CA ILE A 383 2.55 4.44 -16.05
C ILE A 383 2.09 3.37 -15.04
N ARG A 384 2.17 2.11 -15.44
CA ARG A 384 1.84 0.95 -14.58
C ARG A 384 2.73 0.89 -13.34
N LEU A 385 4.03 1.12 -13.50
CA LEU A 385 4.99 1.15 -12.40
C LEU A 385 4.67 2.29 -11.43
N ALA A 386 4.48 3.51 -11.94
CA ALA A 386 4.11 4.66 -11.13
C ALA A 386 2.79 4.42 -10.36
N ALA A 387 1.78 3.86 -11.02
CA ALA A 387 0.51 3.52 -10.38
C ALA A 387 0.69 2.47 -9.27
N ALA A 388 1.49 1.41 -9.50
CA ALA A 388 1.76 0.39 -8.50
C ALA A 388 2.49 0.95 -7.27
N GLU A 389 3.44 1.85 -7.45
CA GLU A 389 4.16 2.51 -6.35
C GLU A 389 3.23 3.44 -5.56
N ILE A 390 2.37 4.24 -6.23
CA ILE A 390 1.36 5.08 -5.57
C ILE A 390 0.37 4.22 -4.77
N VAL A 391 -0.18 3.15 -5.36
CA VAL A 391 -1.08 2.22 -4.67
C VAL A 391 -0.38 1.55 -3.48
N SER A 392 0.91 1.22 -3.61
CA SER A 392 1.71 0.71 -2.50
C SER A 392 1.81 1.70 -1.34
N LYS A 393 1.92 3.00 -1.61
CA LYS A 393 1.90 4.05 -0.56
C LYS A 393 0.51 4.20 0.05
N LEU A 394 -0.55 4.23 -0.77
CA LEU A 394 -1.94 4.32 -0.32
C LEU A 394 -2.31 3.15 0.62
N ALA A 395 -1.95 1.91 0.25
CA ALA A 395 -2.18 0.72 1.05
C ALA A 395 -1.48 0.74 2.44
N GLY A 396 -0.56 1.67 2.66
CA GLY A 396 0.09 1.87 3.95
C GLY A 396 -0.80 2.51 5.03
N LYS A 397 -1.84 3.26 4.64
CA LYS A 397 -2.79 3.95 5.53
C LYS A 397 -4.08 3.12 5.65
N LYS A 398 -4.55 2.84 6.86
CA LYS A 398 -5.71 1.96 7.12
C LYS A 398 -6.96 2.36 6.32
N GLN A 399 -7.34 3.63 6.33
CA GLN A 399 -8.52 4.11 5.60
C GLN A 399 -8.40 3.92 4.09
N ASN A 400 -7.23 4.22 3.51
CA ASN A 400 -6.99 4.05 2.08
C ASN A 400 -6.90 2.58 1.68
N SER A 401 -6.36 1.72 2.56
CA SER A 401 -6.36 0.26 2.39
C SER A 401 -7.76 -0.29 2.18
N LEU A 402 -8.72 0.12 3.02
CA LEU A 402 -10.13 -0.28 2.91
C LEU A 402 -10.80 0.27 1.63
N ARG A 403 -10.46 1.49 1.23
CA ARG A 403 -10.99 2.08 -0.02
C ARG A 403 -10.48 1.34 -1.25
N VAL A 404 -9.17 1.03 -1.31
CA VAL A 404 -8.58 0.25 -2.40
C VAL A 404 -9.25 -1.12 -2.52
N THR A 405 -9.40 -1.85 -1.42
CA THR A 405 -10.05 -3.17 -1.42
C THR A 405 -11.58 -3.13 -1.52
N GLY A 406 -12.18 -1.94 -1.40
CA GLY A 406 -13.60 -1.69 -1.65
C GLY A 406 -13.95 -1.62 -3.14
N ILE A 407 -12.96 -1.39 -4.01
CA ILE A 407 -13.15 -1.36 -5.46
C ILE A 407 -13.30 -2.79 -5.98
N PRO A 408 -14.39 -3.13 -6.69
CA PRO A 408 -14.56 -4.44 -7.29
C PRO A 408 -13.40 -4.77 -8.25
N GLY A 409 -12.82 -5.96 -8.13
CA GLY A 409 -11.69 -6.39 -8.97
C GLY A 409 -10.32 -5.81 -8.58
N ALA A 410 -10.22 -5.04 -7.48
CA ALA A 410 -8.94 -4.43 -7.08
C ALA A 410 -7.88 -5.47 -6.69
N VAL A 411 -8.26 -6.52 -5.98
CA VAL A 411 -7.32 -7.56 -5.56
C VAL A 411 -6.86 -8.37 -6.78
N GLU A 412 -7.73 -8.62 -7.74
CA GLU A 412 -7.42 -9.24 -9.04
C GLU A 412 -6.45 -8.37 -9.85
N SER A 413 -6.68 -7.06 -9.89
CA SER A 413 -5.78 -6.10 -10.54
C SER A 413 -4.38 -6.10 -9.90
N ILE A 414 -4.30 -6.15 -8.58
CA ILE A 414 -3.03 -6.28 -7.85
C ILE A 414 -2.40 -7.66 -8.13
N SER A 415 -3.21 -8.73 -8.23
CA SER A 415 -2.73 -10.07 -8.60
C SER A 415 -2.12 -10.13 -10.01
N SER A 416 -2.53 -9.22 -10.92
CA SER A 416 -1.96 -9.13 -12.26
C SER A 416 -0.49 -8.70 -12.29
N LEU A 417 -0.01 -8.06 -11.20
CA LEU A 417 1.40 -7.72 -11.02
C LEU A 417 2.26 -8.96 -10.71
N LEU A 418 1.64 -10.03 -10.19
CA LEU A 418 2.33 -11.26 -9.81
C LEU A 418 2.39 -12.20 -11.01
N GLN A 419 3.59 -12.39 -11.55
CA GLN A 419 3.86 -13.34 -12.62
C GLN A 419 4.73 -14.47 -12.07
N THR A 420 4.23 -15.70 -12.17
CA THR A 420 4.97 -16.91 -11.75
C THR A 420 5.44 -17.68 -12.97
N ASN A 421 6.68 -18.11 -12.98
CA ASN A 421 7.25 -18.94 -14.07
C ASN A 421 6.73 -20.40 -14.03
N ARG A 422 5.92 -20.73 -13.01
CA ARG A 422 5.36 -22.07 -12.79
C ARG A 422 3.90 -22.20 -13.26
N SER A 423 3.40 -21.29 -14.10
CA SER A 423 2.03 -21.44 -14.63
C SER A 423 1.91 -22.71 -15.47
N PRO A 424 0.95 -23.61 -15.16
CA PRO A 424 0.74 -24.84 -15.89
C PRO A 424 0.05 -24.65 -17.24
N SER A 425 0.12 -23.48 -17.87
CA SER A 425 -0.55 -23.18 -19.14
C SER A 425 0.31 -23.41 -20.39
N SER A 426 1.43 -24.12 -20.27
CA SER A 426 2.03 -24.80 -21.40
C SER A 426 2.05 -26.31 -21.10
N ALA A 427 0.86 -26.91 -21.15
CA ALA A 427 0.78 -28.33 -21.38
C ALA A 427 1.42 -28.58 -22.76
N ALA A 428 2.41 -29.49 -22.77
CA ALA A 428 3.00 -30.14 -23.93
C ALA A 428 3.77 -29.25 -24.91
N ASP A 429 4.95 -28.82 -24.49
CA ASP A 429 6.11 -28.93 -25.38
C ASP A 429 7.25 -29.57 -24.58
N GLU A 430 7.26 -30.89 -24.61
CA GLU A 430 8.25 -31.72 -23.89
C GLU A 430 9.67 -31.65 -24.46
N ILE A 431 9.92 -30.81 -25.45
CA ILE A 431 11.23 -30.62 -26.06
C ILE A 431 11.49 -29.14 -26.31
N GLY A 432 11.64 -28.39 -25.25
CA GLY A 432 12.02 -26.97 -25.30
C GLY A 432 13.14 -26.70 -24.31
N GLU A 433 14.29 -26.34 -24.85
CA GLU A 433 15.48 -25.91 -24.12
C GLU A 433 15.15 -25.06 -22.90
N LYS A 434 15.71 -25.44 -21.76
CA LYS A 434 15.74 -24.59 -20.57
C LYS A 434 16.37 -23.24 -20.94
N LYS A 435 15.57 -22.26 -21.26
CA LYS A 435 16.01 -20.88 -21.41
C LYS A 435 16.57 -20.44 -20.07
N ILE A 436 17.89 -20.41 -19.96
CA ILE A 436 18.59 -19.80 -18.83
C ILE A 436 18.32 -18.32 -18.94
N ILE A 437 17.44 -17.81 -18.09
CA ILE A 437 17.06 -16.38 -18.05
C ILE A 437 18.25 -15.66 -17.41
N PHE A 438 18.93 -14.84 -18.19
CA PHE A 438 20.00 -13.97 -17.69
C PHE A 438 19.39 -12.83 -16.86
N ASP A 439 19.96 -12.57 -15.68
CA ASP A 439 19.50 -11.62 -14.64
C ASP A 439 19.23 -10.17 -15.11
N GLN A 440 19.64 -9.79 -16.30
CA GLN A 440 19.57 -8.42 -16.80
C GLN A 440 18.27 -8.09 -17.57
N GLU A 441 17.56 -9.11 -18.08
CA GLU A 441 16.27 -8.93 -18.78
C GLU A 441 15.06 -8.88 -17.83
N ASP A 442 15.24 -9.29 -16.57
CA ASP A 442 14.16 -9.48 -15.60
C ASP A 442 13.97 -8.33 -14.58
N TYR A 443 14.62 -7.18 -14.77
CA TYR A 443 14.51 -6.09 -13.79
C TYR A 443 13.05 -5.64 -13.57
N GLY A 444 12.28 -5.51 -14.65
CA GLY A 444 10.86 -5.18 -14.58
C GLY A 444 10.03 -6.26 -13.89
N TYR A 445 10.30 -7.54 -14.21
CA TYR A 445 9.64 -8.70 -13.61
C TYR A 445 9.76 -8.72 -12.08
N TRP A 446 10.98 -8.61 -11.56
CA TRP A 446 11.22 -8.61 -10.11
C TRP A 446 10.63 -7.38 -9.42
N THR A 447 10.63 -6.23 -10.08
CA THR A 447 10.07 -4.99 -9.54
C THR A 447 8.56 -5.09 -9.36
N PHE A 448 7.81 -5.55 -10.38
CA PHE A 448 6.36 -5.69 -10.29
C PHE A 448 5.94 -6.75 -9.27
N ASN A 449 6.60 -7.90 -9.24
CA ASN A 449 6.36 -8.94 -8.24
C ASN A 449 6.60 -8.42 -6.82
N ASN A 450 7.70 -7.70 -6.61
CA ASN A 450 8.00 -7.05 -5.33
C ASN A 450 6.92 -6.06 -4.91
N LEU A 451 6.43 -5.22 -5.84
CA LEU A 451 5.37 -4.24 -5.56
C LEU A 451 4.04 -4.93 -5.27
N GLY A 452 3.65 -5.92 -6.06
CA GLY A 452 2.42 -6.69 -5.84
C GLY A 452 2.39 -7.36 -4.46
N LEU A 453 3.47 -8.06 -4.10
CA LEU A 453 3.61 -8.67 -2.76
C LEU A 453 3.64 -7.61 -1.64
N LEU A 454 4.26 -6.44 -1.87
CA LEU A 454 4.29 -5.36 -0.90
C LEU A 454 2.90 -4.75 -0.67
N ILE A 455 2.12 -4.53 -1.74
CA ILE A 455 0.75 -4.02 -1.67
C ILE A 455 -0.11 -5.01 -0.89
N LEU A 456 -0.14 -6.28 -1.30
CA LEU A 456 -0.90 -7.33 -0.62
C LEU A 456 -0.51 -7.47 0.86
N LYS A 457 0.79 -7.43 1.18
CA LYS A 457 1.27 -7.44 2.57
C LYS A 457 0.76 -6.27 3.40
N LYS A 458 0.65 -5.08 2.79
CA LYS A 458 0.10 -3.89 3.47
C LYS A 458 -1.41 -4.00 3.65
N LEU A 459 -2.13 -4.50 2.64
CA LEU A 459 -3.57 -4.73 2.70
C LEU A 459 -3.93 -5.79 3.75
N ALA A 460 -3.15 -6.88 3.84
CA ALA A 460 -3.32 -7.95 4.83
C ALA A 460 -3.04 -7.54 6.30
N ARG A 461 -2.88 -6.24 6.58
CA ARG A 461 -2.91 -5.71 7.96
C ARG A 461 -4.32 -5.65 8.54
N ASP A 462 -5.30 -5.60 7.68
CA ASP A 462 -6.71 -5.57 8.02
C ASP A 462 -7.32 -6.97 7.86
N HIS A 463 -8.15 -7.36 8.81
CA HIS A 463 -8.78 -8.68 8.87
C HIS A 463 -9.69 -8.96 7.66
N ASP A 464 -10.52 -7.99 7.29
CA ASP A 464 -11.48 -8.16 6.20
C ASP A 464 -10.77 -8.28 4.85
N ASN A 465 -9.66 -7.57 4.71
CA ASN A 465 -8.82 -7.66 3.53
C ASN A 465 -8.14 -9.03 3.39
N CYS A 466 -7.81 -9.70 4.52
CA CYS A 466 -7.28 -11.07 4.47
C CYS A 466 -8.29 -12.03 3.85
N GLY A 467 -9.58 -11.90 4.18
CA GLY A 467 -10.65 -12.68 3.56
C GLY A 467 -10.78 -12.42 2.06
N LYS A 468 -10.72 -11.14 1.63
CA LYS A 468 -10.76 -10.77 0.20
C LYS A 468 -9.58 -11.34 -0.57
N ILE A 469 -8.37 -11.31 -0.01
CA ILE A 469 -7.16 -11.88 -0.60
C ILE A 469 -7.30 -13.40 -0.74
N GLY A 470 -7.80 -14.10 0.29
CA GLY A 470 -8.04 -15.54 0.25
C GLY A 470 -9.06 -15.94 -0.81
N ASN A 471 -10.19 -15.25 -0.86
CA ASN A 471 -11.27 -15.54 -1.79
C ASN A 471 -10.94 -15.20 -3.26
N THR A 472 -9.85 -14.48 -3.53
CA THR A 472 -9.43 -14.14 -4.90
C THR A 472 -8.88 -15.36 -5.60
N ARG A 473 -9.55 -15.78 -6.67
CA ARG A 473 -9.24 -17.00 -7.42
C ARG A 473 -7.78 -17.05 -7.87
N GLY A 474 -7.07 -18.12 -7.49
CA GLY A 474 -5.69 -18.39 -7.92
C GLY A 474 -4.62 -17.48 -7.30
N LEU A 475 -4.98 -16.57 -6.39
CA LEU A 475 -4.01 -15.66 -5.77
C LEU A 475 -3.16 -16.35 -4.70
N LEU A 476 -3.76 -17.18 -3.84
CA LEU A 476 -3.02 -17.92 -2.81
C LEU A 476 -1.92 -18.82 -3.40
N PRO A 477 -2.17 -19.64 -4.43
CA PRO A 477 -1.12 -20.42 -5.10
C PRO A 477 0.01 -19.54 -5.63
N LYS A 478 -0.29 -18.39 -6.26
CA LYS A 478 0.75 -17.44 -6.71
C LYS A 478 1.61 -16.92 -5.56
N ILE A 479 0.97 -16.54 -4.44
CA ILE A 479 1.71 -16.09 -3.26
C ILE A 479 2.64 -17.20 -2.75
N ILE A 480 2.15 -18.44 -2.68
CA ILE A 480 2.94 -19.58 -2.20
C ILE A 480 4.10 -19.93 -3.15
N ASP A 481 3.92 -19.80 -4.46
CA ASP A 481 5.01 -20.00 -5.43
C ASP A 481 6.20 -19.08 -5.15
N PHE A 482 5.96 -17.83 -4.74
CA PHE A 482 7.02 -16.91 -4.34
C PHE A 482 7.68 -17.24 -2.99
N THR A 483 7.19 -18.21 -2.23
CA THR A 483 7.89 -18.71 -1.03
C THR A 483 9.01 -19.69 -1.38
N HIS A 484 9.06 -20.17 -2.63
CA HIS A 484 10.13 -21.05 -3.09
C HIS A 484 11.46 -20.31 -3.07
N ALA A 485 12.46 -20.95 -2.48
CA ALA A 485 13.81 -20.45 -2.37
C ALA A 485 14.79 -21.55 -2.80
N ASP A 486 15.55 -21.30 -3.88
CA ASP A 486 16.56 -22.22 -4.34
C ASP A 486 17.69 -22.38 -3.32
N GLU A 487 18.30 -23.56 -3.26
CA GLU A 487 19.40 -23.86 -2.35
C GLU A 487 20.57 -22.87 -2.50
N ARG A 488 20.87 -22.45 -3.75
CA ARG A 488 21.89 -21.43 -4.04
C ARG A 488 21.55 -20.10 -3.37
N MET A 489 20.28 -19.63 -3.47
CA MET A 489 19.81 -18.40 -2.86
C MET A 489 19.91 -18.43 -1.34
N LEU A 490 19.69 -19.59 -0.73
CA LEU A 490 19.73 -19.75 0.73
C LEU A 490 21.16 -19.83 1.28
N ARG A 491 22.10 -20.40 0.51
CA ARG A 491 23.49 -20.63 0.91
C ARG A 491 24.45 -19.54 0.48
N ASP A 492 24.15 -18.82 -0.60
CA ASP A 492 25.03 -17.81 -1.17
C ASP A 492 24.53 -16.39 -0.83
N SER A 493 25.44 -15.55 -0.35
CA SER A 493 25.18 -14.14 -0.08
C SER A 493 25.25 -13.25 -1.33
N SER A 494 25.80 -13.77 -2.45
CA SER A 494 25.96 -13.02 -3.72
C SER A 494 24.68 -12.91 -4.55
N VAL A 495 23.62 -13.64 -4.19
CA VAL A 495 22.34 -13.63 -4.92
C VAL A 495 21.64 -12.28 -4.82
N THR A 496 21.00 -11.88 -5.92
CA THR A 496 20.33 -10.57 -6.05
C THR A 496 19.36 -10.31 -4.90
N THR A 497 19.49 -9.13 -4.30
CA THR A 497 18.68 -8.69 -3.15
C THR A 497 17.18 -8.71 -3.48
N SER A 498 16.80 -8.50 -4.74
CA SER A 498 15.41 -8.48 -5.19
C SER A 498 14.71 -9.84 -5.10
N GLN A 499 15.41 -10.95 -5.42
CA GLN A 499 14.87 -12.30 -5.31
C GLN A 499 14.62 -12.68 -3.85
N VAL A 500 15.60 -12.44 -2.98
CA VAL A 500 15.48 -12.66 -1.53
C VAL A 500 14.34 -11.84 -0.94
N LEU A 501 14.17 -10.58 -1.42
CA LEU A 501 13.11 -9.70 -0.98
C LEU A 501 11.72 -10.21 -1.38
N ASN A 502 11.56 -10.82 -2.56
CA ASN A 502 10.32 -11.44 -2.99
C ASN A 502 9.93 -12.60 -2.06
N VAL A 503 10.85 -13.52 -1.80
CA VAL A 503 10.62 -14.63 -0.86
C VAL A 503 10.26 -14.09 0.53
N LYS A 504 11.02 -13.13 1.05
CA LYS A 504 10.75 -12.52 2.35
C LYS A 504 9.36 -11.87 2.42
N ARG A 505 8.95 -11.13 1.37
CA ARG A 505 7.63 -10.48 1.32
C ARG A 505 6.50 -11.50 1.21
N SER A 506 6.70 -12.55 0.41
CA SER A 506 5.73 -13.64 0.29
C SER A 506 5.55 -14.38 1.62
N LEU A 507 6.63 -14.76 2.30
CA LEU A 507 6.55 -15.38 3.63
C LEU A 507 5.87 -14.45 4.65
N GLN A 508 6.17 -13.14 4.63
CA GLN A 508 5.53 -12.17 5.52
C GLN A 508 4.03 -12.03 5.25
N LEU A 509 3.61 -12.09 3.98
CA LEU A 509 2.20 -12.07 3.59
C LEU A 509 1.51 -13.37 4.03
N THR A 510 2.09 -14.53 3.72
CA THR A 510 1.57 -15.85 4.13
C THR A 510 1.43 -15.95 5.65
N LYS A 511 2.44 -15.47 6.40
CA LYS A 511 2.34 -15.39 7.88
C LYS A 511 1.13 -14.60 8.34
N ARG A 512 0.86 -13.42 7.73
CA ARG A 512 -0.29 -12.58 8.11
C ARG A 512 -1.61 -13.27 7.81
N LEU A 513 -1.74 -13.88 6.63
CA LEU A 513 -2.92 -14.64 6.24
C LEU A 513 -3.16 -15.84 7.19
N ALA A 514 -2.13 -16.62 7.48
CA ALA A 514 -2.21 -17.76 8.41
C ALA A 514 -2.50 -17.35 9.86
N SER A 515 -2.08 -16.14 10.27
CA SER A 515 -2.29 -15.61 11.63
C SER A 515 -3.64 -14.89 11.80
N THR A 516 -4.47 -14.84 10.75
CA THR A 516 -5.82 -14.25 10.81
C THR A 516 -6.68 -15.04 11.79
N THR A 517 -7.49 -14.32 12.59
CA THR A 517 -8.36 -14.92 13.61
C THR A 517 -9.75 -15.26 13.08
N GLY A 518 -10.55 -15.99 13.86
CA GLY A 518 -11.93 -16.30 13.53
C GLY A 518 -12.10 -17.32 12.40
N THR A 519 -13.31 -17.41 11.85
CA THR A 519 -13.68 -18.35 10.78
C THR A 519 -12.88 -18.13 9.50
N THR A 520 -12.64 -16.88 9.13
CA THR A 520 -11.78 -16.50 8.00
C THR A 520 -10.37 -17.07 8.17
N GLY A 521 -9.80 -16.99 9.38
CA GLY A 521 -8.48 -17.54 9.66
C GLY A 521 -8.43 -19.06 9.53
N ASN A 522 -9.48 -19.78 10.00
CA ASN A 522 -9.57 -21.23 9.87
C ASN A 522 -9.59 -21.67 8.39
N ILE A 523 -10.40 -20.97 7.57
CA ILE A 523 -10.47 -21.23 6.13
C ILE A 523 -9.11 -21.00 5.47
N LEU A 524 -8.49 -19.84 5.74
CA LEU A 524 -7.19 -19.50 5.15
C LEU A 524 -6.08 -20.48 5.53
N ARG A 525 -6.01 -20.93 6.79
CA ARG A 525 -5.02 -21.93 7.22
C ARG A 525 -5.19 -23.25 6.49
N ARG A 526 -6.43 -23.71 6.30
CA ARG A 526 -6.73 -24.94 5.53
C ARG A 526 -6.33 -24.78 4.07
N GLU A 527 -6.80 -23.74 3.39
CA GLU A 527 -6.48 -23.47 1.99
C GLU A 527 -4.97 -23.33 1.75
N ILE A 528 -4.26 -22.54 2.57
CA ILE A 528 -2.81 -22.41 2.48
C ILE A 528 -2.11 -23.75 2.66
N SER A 529 -2.57 -24.60 3.57
CA SER A 529 -1.98 -25.92 3.84
C SER A 529 -2.27 -26.95 2.74
N GLU A 530 -3.33 -26.77 1.95
CA GLU A 530 -3.71 -27.65 0.84
C GLU A 530 -2.88 -27.40 -0.42
N ILE A 531 -2.27 -26.23 -0.55
CA ILE A 531 -1.36 -25.93 -1.64
C ILE A 531 -0.11 -26.80 -1.50
N VAL A 532 0.14 -27.67 -2.47
CA VAL A 532 1.12 -28.76 -2.44
C VAL A 532 2.52 -28.32 -2.02
N PHE A 533 2.96 -27.14 -2.44
CA PHE A 533 4.32 -26.66 -2.19
C PHE A 533 4.49 -25.88 -0.89
N THR A 534 3.43 -25.56 -0.14
CA THR A 534 3.53 -24.72 1.07
C THR A 534 4.51 -25.29 2.10
N ILE A 535 4.26 -26.52 2.53
CA ILE A 535 5.07 -27.16 3.58
C ILE A 535 6.46 -27.53 3.08
N SER A 536 6.57 -28.00 1.82
CA SER A 536 7.87 -28.35 1.22
C SER A 536 8.79 -27.15 1.01
N ASN A 537 8.27 -26.01 0.53
CA ASN A 537 9.06 -24.78 0.40
C ASN A 537 9.60 -24.31 1.76
N ILE A 538 8.76 -24.34 2.80
CA ILE A 538 9.19 -23.99 4.16
C ILE A 538 10.23 -24.96 4.67
N ARG A 539 10.04 -26.28 4.50
CA ARG A 539 11.04 -27.31 4.88
C ARG A 539 12.40 -27.03 4.24
N ASP A 540 12.45 -26.68 2.95
CA ASP A 540 13.70 -26.43 2.24
C ASP A 540 14.39 -25.15 2.78
N ILE A 541 13.61 -24.12 3.15
CA ILE A 541 14.13 -22.95 3.87
C ILE A 541 14.70 -23.34 5.24
N LEU A 542 14.05 -24.23 5.99
CA LEU A 542 14.56 -24.69 7.28
C LEU A 542 15.88 -25.45 7.13
N ARG A 543 15.97 -26.32 6.12
CA ARG A 543 17.14 -27.19 5.87
C ARG A 543 18.36 -26.40 5.39
N CYS A 544 18.19 -25.44 4.50
CA CYS A 544 19.30 -24.77 3.79
C CYS A 544 19.50 -23.31 4.25
N GLY A 545 18.57 -22.74 5.04
CA GLY A 545 18.53 -21.32 5.36
C GLY A 545 19.36 -20.87 6.57
N GLU A 546 20.40 -21.62 6.99
CA GLU A 546 21.22 -21.25 8.16
C GLU A 546 21.85 -19.85 8.06
N LYS A 547 22.19 -19.40 6.85
CA LYS A 547 22.71 -18.04 6.57
C LYS A 547 21.61 -16.97 6.44
N ARG A 548 20.33 -17.35 6.50
CA ARG A 548 19.17 -16.49 6.36
C ARG A 548 18.17 -16.69 7.52
N PRO A 549 18.57 -16.41 8.77
CA PRO A 549 17.76 -16.70 9.96
C PRO A 549 16.39 -16.04 9.93
N GLU A 550 16.26 -14.88 9.28
CA GLU A 550 14.97 -14.18 9.11
C GLU A 550 13.97 -15.01 8.28
N LEU A 551 14.41 -15.70 7.22
CA LEU A 551 13.54 -16.53 6.40
C LEU A 551 13.15 -17.81 7.17
N GLN A 552 14.09 -18.43 7.89
CA GLN A 552 13.79 -19.56 8.77
C GLN A 552 12.76 -19.19 9.82
N LYS A 553 12.94 -18.05 10.51
CA LYS A 553 12.00 -17.55 11.51
C LYS A 553 10.59 -17.38 10.93
N LEU A 554 10.45 -16.72 9.76
CA LEU A 554 9.16 -16.56 9.10
C LEU A 554 8.52 -17.89 8.71
N GLY A 555 9.29 -18.83 8.17
CA GLY A 555 8.81 -20.18 7.83
C GLY A 555 8.28 -20.92 9.06
N ILE A 556 9.02 -20.89 10.17
CA ILE A 556 8.62 -21.52 11.42
C ILE A 556 7.34 -20.88 12.00
N GLU A 557 7.24 -19.55 11.99
CA GLU A 557 6.05 -18.85 12.46
C GLU A 557 4.80 -19.16 11.61
N ILE A 558 4.98 -19.40 10.30
CA ILE A 558 3.89 -19.89 9.42
C ILE A 558 3.46 -21.29 9.86
N LEU A 559 4.40 -22.22 10.04
CA LEU A 559 4.09 -23.58 10.51
C LEU A 559 3.38 -23.57 11.86
N THR A 560 3.80 -22.71 12.79
CA THR A 560 3.16 -22.54 14.09
C THR A 560 1.70 -22.06 13.96
N SER A 561 1.46 -21.11 13.03
CA SER A 561 0.11 -20.60 12.78
C SER A 561 -0.78 -21.66 12.10
N LEU A 562 -0.24 -22.40 11.14
CA LEU A 562 -0.96 -23.49 10.46
C LEU A 562 -1.27 -24.66 11.41
N ALA A 563 -0.37 -24.99 12.34
CA ALA A 563 -0.53 -26.05 13.33
C ALA A 563 -1.66 -25.81 14.35
N GLN A 564 -2.34 -24.67 14.32
CA GLN A 564 -3.56 -24.42 15.10
C GLN A 564 -4.74 -25.31 14.66
N GLU A 565 -4.74 -25.74 13.40
CA GLU A 565 -5.71 -26.70 12.88
C GLU A 565 -5.16 -28.13 13.03
N VAL A 566 -5.92 -29.01 13.65
CA VAL A 566 -5.48 -30.39 13.97
C VAL A 566 -5.07 -31.15 12.72
N ASP A 567 -5.92 -31.14 11.69
CA ASP A 567 -5.69 -31.83 10.41
C ASP A 567 -4.43 -31.30 9.71
N VAL A 568 -4.20 -29.99 9.80
CA VAL A 568 -3.01 -29.35 9.20
C VAL A 568 -1.76 -29.69 10.00
N SER A 569 -1.85 -29.72 11.34
CA SER A 569 -0.75 -30.13 12.22
C SER A 569 -0.23 -31.53 11.88
N GLU A 570 -1.14 -32.49 11.63
CA GLU A 570 -0.77 -33.85 11.22
C GLU A 570 -0.08 -33.89 9.85
N ARG A 571 -0.62 -33.16 8.85
CA ARG A 571 0.01 -33.04 7.52
C ARG A 571 1.42 -32.44 7.58
N ILE A 572 1.65 -31.41 8.42
CA ILE A 572 2.99 -30.83 8.64
C ILE A 572 3.95 -31.91 9.18
N GLY A 573 3.52 -32.69 10.17
CA GLY A 573 4.33 -33.75 10.75
C GLY A 573 4.59 -34.94 9.80
N GLU A 574 3.67 -35.21 8.86
CA GLU A 574 3.81 -36.21 7.79
C GLU A 574 4.78 -35.79 6.72
N THR A 575 4.93 -34.49 6.46
CA THR A 575 5.87 -33.99 5.47
C THR A 575 7.30 -34.33 5.90
N GLY A 576 7.95 -35.20 5.12
CA GLY A 576 9.23 -35.80 5.48
C GLY A 576 10.30 -34.76 5.85
N GLY A 577 10.82 -34.85 7.05
CA GLY A 577 11.95 -34.06 7.54
C GLY A 577 11.61 -32.78 8.29
N VAL A 578 10.39 -32.24 8.24
CA VAL A 578 10.05 -30.95 8.92
C VAL A 578 10.32 -31.03 10.42
N LEU A 579 9.82 -32.05 11.10
CA LEU A 579 10.07 -32.25 12.54
C LEU A 579 11.55 -32.40 12.87
N LYS A 580 12.31 -33.13 12.01
CA LYS A 580 13.76 -33.33 12.17
C LYS A 580 14.51 -31.99 12.05
N GLU A 581 14.18 -31.16 11.03
CA GLU A 581 14.84 -29.86 10.84
C GLU A 581 14.49 -28.88 11.98
N LEU A 582 13.22 -28.86 12.46
CA LEU A 582 12.83 -28.06 13.63
C LEU A 582 13.60 -28.46 14.89
N LEU A 583 13.77 -29.78 15.14
CA LEU A 583 14.55 -30.29 16.26
C LEU A 583 16.05 -29.97 16.09
N LYS A 584 16.61 -30.08 14.87
CA LYS A 584 17.98 -29.66 14.58
C LYS A 584 18.20 -28.21 14.97
N ILE A 585 17.31 -27.30 14.50
CA ILE A 585 17.38 -25.87 14.78
C ILE A 585 17.22 -25.61 16.30
N PHE A 586 16.27 -26.26 16.96
CA PHE A 586 16.01 -26.08 18.40
C PHE A 586 17.23 -26.42 19.25
N PHE A 587 17.93 -27.52 18.93
CA PHE A 587 19.10 -27.98 19.68
C PHE A 587 20.45 -27.42 19.17
N GLN A 588 20.45 -26.64 18.07
CA GLN A 588 21.69 -26.08 17.53
C GLN A 588 22.36 -25.16 18.55
N GLY A 589 23.62 -25.41 18.90
CA GLY A 589 24.43 -24.54 19.73
C GLY A 589 24.96 -23.36 18.91
N GLY A 590 24.79 -22.13 19.36
CA GLY A 590 25.38 -20.95 18.73
C GLY A 590 25.24 -19.72 19.62
N VAL A 591 26.23 -18.83 19.56
CA VAL A 591 26.32 -17.61 20.39
C VAL A 591 25.73 -16.39 19.67
N VAL A 592 25.32 -16.53 18.39
CA VAL A 592 24.82 -15.42 17.58
C VAL A 592 23.38 -15.11 17.94
N GLU A 593 23.08 -13.85 18.23
CA GLU A 593 21.77 -13.36 18.74
C GLU A 593 20.61 -13.69 17.79
N ASP A 594 20.82 -13.58 16.47
CA ASP A 594 19.81 -13.90 15.45
C ASP A 594 19.42 -15.40 15.46
N GLN A 595 20.32 -16.29 15.81
CA GLN A 595 20.03 -17.73 15.92
C GLN A 595 19.24 -18.07 17.19
N THR A 596 19.35 -17.26 18.23
CA THR A 596 18.61 -17.39 19.49
C THR A 596 17.10 -17.29 19.27
N ASP A 597 16.67 -16.29 18.51
CA ASP A 597 15.27 -16.07 18.15
C ASP A 597 14.70 -17.25 17.33
N VAL A 598 15.45 -17.76 16.38
CA VAL A 598 15.02 -18.89 15.53
C VAL A 598 14.85 -20.16 16.35
N ARG A 599 15.72 -20.39 17.33
CA ARG A 599 15.62 -21.53 18.27
C ARG A 599 14.36 -21.46 19.14
N MET A 600 14.05 -20.26 19.65
CA MET A 600 12.83 -20.06 20.48
C MET A 600 11.56 -20.35 19.68
N VAL A 601 11.44 -19.80 18.46
CA VAL A 601 10.25 -20.05 17.62
C VAL A 601 10.19 -21.51 17.14
N ALA A 602 11.32 -22.20 16.92
CA ALA A 602 11.36 -23.62 16.59
C ALA A 602 10.81 -24.47 17.77
N GLY A 603 11.19 -24.13 18.99
CA GLY A 603 10.64 -24.78 20.18
C GLY A 603 9.13 -24.56 20.35
N GLU A 604 8.64 -23.37 20.02
CA GLU A 604 7.20 -23.06 20.04
C GLU A 604 6.44 -23.86 18.97
N ALA A 605 6.98 -23.93 17.74
CA ALA A 605 6.41 -24.73 16.67
C ALA A 605 6.34 -26.22 17.02
N LEU A 606 7.40 -26.78 17.59
CA LEU A 606 7.43 -28.17 18.05
C LEU A 606 6.39 -28.43 19.16
N ALA A 607 6.24 -27.51 20.10
CA ALA A 607 5.22 -27.60 21.13
C ALA A 607 3.79 -27.55 20.56
N MET A 608 3.56 -26.73 19.54
CA MET A 608 2.26 -26.68 18.85
C MET A 608 1.98 -27.93 18.03
N LEU A 609 2.96 -28.44 17.29
CA LEU A 609 2.83 -29.67 16.48
C LEU A 609 2.62 -30.92 17.34
N ALA A 610 3.16 -30.95 18.57
CA ALA A 610 2.93 -32.02 19.53
C ALA A 610 1.60 -31.88 20.31
N PHE A 611 0.93 -30.72 20.20
CA PHE A 611 -0.30 -30.48 20.94
C PHE A 611 -1.48 -31.18 20.26
N GLU A 612 -2.23 -31.97 21.01
CA GLU A 612 -3.41 -32.74 20.57
C GLU A 612 -3.17 -33.67 19.35
N SER A 613 -1.92 -33.99 19.01
CA SER A 613 -1.60 -34.89 17.90
C SER A 613 -0.80 -36.12 18.36
N LYS A 614 -1.48 -37.27 18.49
CA LYS A 614 -0.85 -38.54 18.80
C LYS A 614 0.20 -38.93 17.77
N SER A 615 -0.11 -38.70 16.48
CA SER A 615 0.74 -39.03 15.34
C SER A 615 2.06 -38.26 15.41
N ASN A 616 2.01 -36.92 15.65
CA ASN A 616 3.22 -36.11 15.76
C ASN A 616 4.04 -36.44 17.00
N CYS A 617 3.38 -36.66 18.16
CA CYS A 617 4.08 -37.10 19.37
C CYS A 617 4.87 -38.39 19.10
N HIS A 618 4.26 -39.37 18.45
CA HIS A 618 4.94 -40.64 18.11
C HIS A 618 6.11 -40.42 17.15
N ARG A 619 5.95 -39.54 16.12
CA ARG A 619 7.04 -39.20 15.19
C ARG A 619 8.22 -38.51 15.91
N ILE A 620 7.93 -37.59 16.84
CA ILE A 620 8.95 -36.90 17.64
C ILE A 620 9.68 -37.90 18.55
N LEU A 621 8.95 -38.82 19.23
CA LEU A 621 9.56 -39.81 20.09
C LEU A 621 10.45 -40.82 19.32
N LYS A 622 10.10 -41.19 18.07
CA LYS A 622 10.95 -42.02 17.20
C LYS A 622 12.33 -41.39 16.90
N LEU A 623 12.48 -40.09 17.07
CA LEU A 623 13.75 -39.37 16.89
C LEU A 623 14.64 -39.41 18.15
N ASN A 624 14.26 -40.14 19.20
CA ASN A 624 15.01 -40.31 20.44
C ASN A 624 15.45 -38.98 21.10
N VAL A 625 14.55 -38.00 21.18
CA VAL A 625 14.88 -36.65 21.62
C VAL A 625 14.62 -36.37 23.10
N VAL A 626 14.04 -37.33 23.84
CA VAL A 626 13.62 -37.12 25.24
C VAL A 626 14.77 -36.67 26.14
N GLU A 627 15.92 -37.33 26.11
CA GLU A 627 17.10 -36.98 26.90
C GLU A 627 17.62 -35.58 26.57
N ARG A 628 17.66 -35.23 25.28
CA ARG A 628 18.06 -33.90 24.83
C ARG A 628 17.08 -32.80 25.26
N LEU A 629 15.78 -33.10 25.30
CA LEU A 629 14.75 -32.20 25.81
C LEU A 629 14.90 -31.99 27.32
N VAL A 630 15.23 -33.06 28.09
CA VAL A 630 15.53 -32.96 29.51
C VAL A 630 16.76 -32.06 29.75
N GLN A 631 17.84 -32.26 29.00
CA GLN A 631 19.01 -31.38 29.08
C GLN A 631 18.68 -29.93 28.69
N ALA A 632 17.77 -29.71 27.75
CA ALA A 632 17.34 -28.38 27.36
C ALA A 632 16.56 -27.63 28.47
N LEU A 633 16.04 -28.33 29.48
CA LEU A 633 15.44 -27.69 30.65
C LEU A 633 16.48 -26.94 31.52
N GLU A 634 17.76 -27.28 31.41
CA GLU A 634 18.84 -26.58 32.13
C GLU A 634 19.23 -25.27 31.45
N VAL A 635 18.93 -25.13 30.14
CA VAL A 635 19.24 -23.94 29.38
C VAL A 635 18.14 -22.89 29.55
N PRO A 636 18.40 -21.72 30.16
CA PRO A 636 17.38 -20.73 30.50
C PRO A 636 16.46 -20.33 29.34
N LEU A 637 17.04 -20.21 28.14
CA LEU A 637 16.34 -19.83 26.92
C LEU A 637 15.33 -20.88 26.44
N LEU A 638 15.64 -22.16 26.60
CA LEU A 638 14.88 -23.28 26.05
C LEU A 638 13.91 -23.90 27.07
N ARG A 639 14.04 -23.61 28.33
CA ARG A 639 13.27 -24.23 29.46
C ARG A 639 11.78 -24.28 29.20
N VAL A 640 11.18 -23.14 28.79
CA VAL A 640 9.72 -23.02 28.57
C VAL A 640 9.28 -23.90 27.40
N SER A 641 9.99 -23.86 26.29
CA SER A 641 9.64 -24.64 25.11
C SER A 641 9.90 -26.13 25.31
N ALA A 642 11.04 -26.52 25.90
CA ALA A 642 11.36 -27.90 26.25
C ALA A 642 10.31 -28.49 27.21
N GLY A 643 9.94 -27.75 28.27
CA GLY A 643 8.90 -28.16 29.21
C GLY A 643 7.53 -28.34 28.56
N ARG A 644 7.14 -27.45 27.62
CA ARG A 644 5.89 -27.57 26.84
C ARG A 644 5.90 -28.78 25.91
N ILE A 645 7.01 -29.03 25.21
CA ILE A 645 7.16 -30.20 24.35
C ILE A 645 7.06 -31.49 25.19
N LEU A 646 7.84 -31.61 26.24
CA LEU A 646 7.81 -32.80 27.11
C LEU A 646 6.41 -33.03 27.71
N ARG A 647 5.76 -32.00 28.21
CA ARG A 647 4.37 -32.08 28.71
C ARG A 647 3.42 -32.63 27.67
N ASN A 648 3.46 -32.07 26.43
CA ASN A 648 2.59 -32.48 25.36
C ASN A 648 2.88 -33.94 24.91
N LEU A 649 4.14 -34.35 24.90
CA LEU A 649 4.53 -35.74 24.64
C LEU A 649 3.95 -36.68 25.72
N CYS A 650 4.06 -36.31 27.01
CA CYS A 650 3.49 -37.11 28.11
C CYS A 650 1.95 -37.16 28.07
N THR A 651 1.30 -36.11 27.58
CA THR A 651 -0.17 -36.02 27.54
C THR A 651 -0.78 -36.76 26.35
N TYR A 652 -0.19 -36.57 25.15
CA TYR A 652 -0.86 -36.94 23.89
C TYR A 652 -0.27 -38.15 23.16
N SER A 653 0.85 -38.75 23.60
CA SER A 653 1.49 -39.87 22.89
C SER A 653 0.76 -41.22 23.06
N GLY A 654 -0.13 -41.32 24.02
CA GLY A 654 -0.83 -42.58 24.34
C GLY A 654 0.02 -43.58 25.13
N SER A 655 -0.62 -44.65 25.65
CA SER A 655 0.00 -45.68 26.50
C SER A 655 1.10 -46.49 25.80
N GLU A 656 1.03 -46.60 24.49
CA GLU A 656 2.00 -47.39 23.67
C GLU A 656 3.44 -46.81 23.71
N SER A 657 3.55 -45.50 24.00
CA SER A 657 4.83 -44.78 24.07
C SER A 657 5.41 -44.69 25.47
N SER A 658 4.82 -45.34 26.49
CA SER A 658 5.21 -45.27 27.91
C SER A 658 6.69 -45.61 28.11
N ASN A 659 7.23 -46.62 27.43
CA ASN A 659 8.65 -47.02 27.56
C ASN A 659 9.63 -45.93 27.03
N GLN A 660 9.27 -45.22 25.97
CA GLN A 660 10.09 -44.14 25.45
C GLN A 660 10.05 -42.89 26.34
N LEU A 661 8.95 -42.70 27.08
CA LEU A 661 8.76 -41.59 28.01
C LEU A 661 9.38 -41.78 29.40
N LYS A 662 9.83 -42.99 29.79
CA LYS A 662 10.50 -43.20 31.06
C LYS A 662 11.71 -42.28 31.28
N GLY A 663 12.40 -41.90 30.23
CA GLY A 663 13.49 -40.92 30.28
C GLY A 663 13.09 -39.52 30.82
N VAL A 664 11.79 -39.19 30.78
CA VAL A 664 11.28 -37.91 31.31
C VAL A 664 11.41 -37.82 32.83
N THR A 665 11.47 -38.95 33.53
CA THR A 665 11.65 -39.01 34.99
C THR A 665 12.94 -38.32 35.42
N ALA A 666 13.97 -38.32 34.62
CA ALA A 666 15.23 -37.61 34.89
C ALA A 666 15.06 -36.07 35.01
N ALA A 667 13.94 -35.50 34.47
CA ALA A 667 13.63 -34.08 34.61
C ALA A 667 13.09 -33.71 36.02
N ALA A 668 12.64 -34.68 36.82
CA ALA A 668 11.93 -34.40 38.05
C ALA A 668 12.67 -33.47 39.06
N PRO A 669 13.99 -33.59 39.29
CA PRO A 669 14.69 -32.67 40.21
C PRO A 669 14.68 -31.23 39.70
N ILE A 670 14.87 -31.02 38.36
CA ILE A 670 14.88 -29.70 37.70
C ILE A 670 13.49 -29.08 37.77
N VAL A 671 12.44 -29.88 37.50
CA VAL A 671 11.04 -29.48 37.51
C VAL A 671 10.62 -29.06 38.93
N LEU A 672 10.92 -29.90 39.98
CA LEU A 672 10.59 -29.58 41.37
C LEU A 672 11.26 -28.30 41.85
N LYS A 673 12.55 -28.14 41.54
CA LYS A 673 13.28 -26.90 41.84
C LYS A 673 12.62 -25.70 41.21
N ALA A 674 12.29 -25.78 39.92
CA ALA A 674 11.69 -24.68 39.18
C ALA A 674 10.25 -24.32 39.67
N ILE A 675 9.44 -25.30 40.08
CA ILE A 675 8.10 -25.03 40.64
C ILE A 675 8.19 -24.16 41.90
N VAL A 676 9.20 -24.39 42.71
CA VAL A 676 9.35 -23.71 44.01
C VAL A 676 10.08 -22.37 43.91
N SER A 677 11.05 -22.26 43.00
CA SER A 677 11.92 -21.07 42.89
C SER A 677 11.53 -20.06 41.80
N GLU A 678 10.77 -20.48 40.81
CA GLU A 678 10.43 -19.63 39.67
C GLU A 678 8.99 -19.13 39.74
N THR A 679 8.66 -18.09 38.93
CA THR A 679 7.32 -17.51 38.90
C THR A 679 6.86 -17.33 37.44
N GLY A 680 5.59 -17.05 37.24
CA GLY A 680 5.02 -16.72 35.94
C GLY A 680 4.96 -17.90 34.96
N LYS A 681 5.36 -17.68 33.71
CA LYS A 681 5.18 -18.67 32.62
C LYS A 681 6.00 -19.95 32.81
N LEU A 682 7.21 -19.84 33.33
CA LEU A 682 8.06 -20.99 33.57
C LEU A 682 7.45 -21.88 34.66
N GLN A 683 6.98 -21.30 35.76
CA GLN A 683 6.30 -22.03 36.83
C GLN A 683 5.05 -22.76 36.30
N GLU A 684 4.19 -22.10 35.56
CA GLU A 684 3.00 -22.72 34.93
C GLU A 684 3.37 -23.97 34.11
N VAL A 685 4.41 -23.85 33.26
CA VAL A 685 4.83 -24.96 32.40
C VAL A 685 5.42 -26.10 33.18
N MET A 686 6.20 -25.81 34.25
CA MET A 686 6.81 -26.84 35.09
C MET A 686 5.78 -27.57 35.96
N VAL A 687 4.80 -26.86 36.51
CA VAL A 687 3.66 -27.50 37.22
C VAL A 687 2.90 -28.42 36.27
N GLY A 688 2.60 -27.93 35.04
CA GLY A 688 1.92 -28.76 34.02
C GLY A 688 2.77 -29.96 33.56
N LEU A 689 4.10 -29.84 33.51
CA LEU A 689 4.98 -30.97 33.18
C LEU A 689 4.99 -31.99 34.33
N ALA A 690 5.08 -31.54 35.59
CA ALA A 690 5.07 -32.41 36.76
C ALA A 690 3.81 -33.29 36.83
N THR A 691 2.64 -32.70 36.56
CA THR A 691 1.33 -33.40 36.56
C THR A 691 1.33 -34.64 35.67
N HIS A 692 1.99 -34.59 34.54
CA HIS A 692 2.02 -35.68 33.57
C HIS A 692 3.27 -36.58 33.66
N ALA A 693 4.45 -35.99 33.97
CA ALA A 693 5.70 -36.72 34.06
C ALA A 693 5.78 -37.65 35.30
N PHE A 694 5.21 -37.24 36.44
CA PHE A 694 5.24 -38.02 37.66
C PHE A 694 4.40 -39.33 37.59
N ARG A 695 3.47 -39.42 36.65
CA ARG A 695 2.71 -40.65 36.38
C ARG A 695 3.57 -41.82 35.86
N PHE A 696 4.78 -41.54 35.35
CA PHE A 696 5.73 -42.55 34.88
C PHE A 696 6.70 -43.02 35.96
N MET A 697 6.54 -42.54 37.22
CA MET A 697 7.39 -42.85 38.35
C MET A 697 6.66 -43.75 39.35
N THR A 698 7.41 -44.61 40.01
CA THR A 698 6.90 -45.33 41.18
C THR A 698 6.95 -44.43 42.43
N ALA A 699 6.13 -44.78 43.46
CA ALA A 699 6.11 -44.04 44.72
C ALA A 699 7.50 -44.02 45.40
N GLU A 700 8.28 -45.10 45.25
CA GLU A 700 9.63 -45.25 45.76
C GLU A 700 10.63 -44.33 45.06
N GLU A 701 10.58 -44.28 43.69
CA GLU A 701 11.44 -43.39 42.89
C GLU A 701 11.16 -41.92 43.21
N LEU A 702 9.89 -41.55 43.33
CA LEU A 702 9.48 -40.20 43.68
C LEU A 702 9.98 -39.82 45.08
N THR A 703 9.85 -40.71 46.06
CA THR A 703 10.34 -40.49 47.45
C THR A 703 11.88 -40.32 47.44
N ALA A 704 12.60 -41.12 46.68
CA ALA A 704 14.04 -41.00 46.51
C ALA A 704 14.45 -39.65 45.86
N ILE A 705 13.67 -39.15 44.90
CA ILE A 705 13.92 -37.85 44.27
C ILE A 705 13.66 -36.68 45.21
N PHE A 706 12.55 -36.73 45.98
CA PHE A 706 12.28 -35.73 47.03
C PHE A 706 13.42 -35.67 48.07
N LYS A 707 13.92 -36.85 48.48
CA LYS A 707 15.06 -36.95 49.38
C LYS A 707 16.36 -36.40 48.79
N ARG A 708 16.65 -36.72 47.53
CA ARG A 708 17.85 -36.23 46.83
C ARG A 708 17.80 -34.72 46.52
N ALA A 709 16.62 -34.19 46.24
CA ALA A 709 16.40 -32.79 45.99
C ALA A 709 16.30 -31.91 47.25
N GLU A 710 16.38 -32.53 48.44
CA GLU A 710 16.18 -31.90 49.76
C GLU A 710 14.82 -31.19 49.91
N PHE A 711 13.83 -31.65 49.18
CA PHE A 711 12.47 -31.15 49.24
C PHE A 711 11.56 -32.06 50.02
N ARG A 712 10.65 -31.48 50.83
CA ARG A 712 9.57 -32.18 51.46
C ARG A 712 8.29 -32.05 50.66
N GLU A 713 7.46 -33.11 50.59
CA GLU A 713 6.16 -33.08 49.90
C GLU A 713 5.27 -31.91 50.39
N ALA A 714 5.35 -31.61 51.71
CA ALA A 714 4.65 -30.47 52.32
C ALA A 714 5.09 -29.09 51.72
N LYS A 715 6.35 -28.95 51.26
CA LYS A 715 6.81 -27.71 50.61
C LYS A 715 6.18 -27.55 49.25
N LEU A 716 6.10 -28.63 48.44
CA LEU A 716 5.41 -28.62 47.18
C LEU A 716 3.92 -28.30 47.35
N ALA A 717 3.24 -28.98 48.31
CA ALA A 717 1.83 -28.71 48.60
C ALA A 717 1.59 -27.23 48.97
N ARG A 718 2.46 -26.65 49.83
CA ARG A 718 2.38 -25.23 50.19
C ARG A 718 2.51 -24.34 48.95
N THR A 719 3.49 -24.61 48.08
CA THR A 719 3.68 -23.82 46.83
C THR A 719 2.44 -23.92 45.94
N LEU A 720 1.77 -25.07 45.82
CA LEU A 720 0.55 -25.21 45.01
C LEU A 720 -0.61 -24.38 45.60
N VAL A 721 -0.80 -24.38 46.92
CA VAL A 721 -1.81 -23.53 47.58
C VAL A 721 -1.46 -22.04 47.40
N GLU A 722 -0.17 -21.65 47.54
CA GLU A 722 0.27 -20.28 47.29
C GLU A 722 0.06 -19.84 45.85
N ILE A 723 0.23 -20.73 44.88
CA ILE A 723 -0.09 -20.48 43.46
C ILE A 723 -1.57 -20.17 43.28
N LEU A 724 -2.49 -20.95 43.91
CA LEU A 724 -3.92 -20.69 43.82
C LEU A 724 -4.27 -19.37 44.51
N ARG A 725 -3.70 -19.08 45.67
CA ARG A 725 -3.89 -17.83 46.43
C ARG A 725 -3.42 -16.59 45.64
N SER A 726 -2.24 -16.66 45.00
CA SER A 726 -1.66 -15.56 44.24
C SER A 726 -2.37 -15.32 42.90
N HIS A 727 -3.11 -16.32 42.39
CA HIS A 727 -3.83 -16.27 41.13
C HIS A 727 -5.35 -16.43 41.30
N ARG A 728 -5.92 -15.86 42.37
CA ARG A 728 -7.39 -15.84 42.59
C ARG A 728 -8.13 -15.31 41.36
N ASN A 729 -7.62 -14.22 40.76
CA ASN A 729 -8.10 -13.72 39.47
C ASN A 729 -7.25 -14.30 38.30
N PRO A 730 -7.88 -14.83 37.26
CA PRO A 730 -7.17 -15.41 36.14
C PRO A 730 -6.28 -14.38 35.44
N HIS A 731 -5.01 -14.73 35.28
CA HIS A 731 -4.04 -13.86 34.64
C HIS A 731 -3.80 -14.24 33.20
N ILE A 732 -3.93 -13.26 32.25
CA ILE A 732 -3.85 -13.50 30.78
C ILE A 732 -2.51 -14.17 30.40
N LYS A 733 -1.39 -13.82 31.04
CA LYS A 733 -0.06 -14.36 30.70
C LYS A 733 0.14 -15.83 31.14
N VAL A 734 -0.57 -16.28 32.15
CA VAL A 734 -0.47 -17.63 32.72
C VAL A 734 -1.85 -18.27 32.95
N PRO A 735 -2.63 -18.45 31.89
CA PRO A 735 -4.06 -18.81 31.98
C PRO A 735 -4.30 -20.22 32.53
N ARG A 736 -3.31 -21.12 32.50
CA ARG A 736 -3.44 -22.53 32.90
C ARG A 736 -2.85 -22.83 34.30
N THR A 737 -2.29 -21.83 34.94
CA THR A 737 -1.59 -22.04 36.24
C THR A 737 -2.49 -22.67 37.27
N ARG A 738 -3.71 -22.18 37.50
CA ARG A 738 -4.68 -22.75 38.45
C ARG A 738 -5.04 -24.17 38.10
N ARG A 739 -5.34 -24.43 36.86
CA ARG A 739 -5.70 -25.78 36.38
C ARG A 739 -4.59 -26.79 36.70
N PHE A 740 -3.36 -26.51 36.29
CA PHE A 740 -2.23 -27.41 36.50
C PHE A 740 -1.91 -27.58 38.00
N ALA A 741 -2.07 -26.54 38.81
CA ALA A 741 -1.89 -26.64 40.26
C ALA A 741 -2.92 -27.59 40.89
N ILE A 742 -4.19 -27.52 40.47
CA ILE A 742 -5.26 -28.41 40.92
C ILE A 742 -5.02 -29.84 40.45
N GLU A 743 -4.67 -30.03 39.18
CA GLU A 743 -4.39 -31.35 38.62
C GLU A 743 -3.21 -32.05 39.33
N LEU A 744 -2.15 -31.31 39.65
CA LEU A 744 -1.00 -31.84 40.40
C LEU A 744 -1.37 -32.17 41.85
N ALA A 745 -2.18 -31.31 42.48
CA ALA A 745 -2.66 -31.56 43.84
C ALA A 745 -3.56 -32.80 43.92
N ILE A 746 -4.49 -32.99 42.97
CA ILE A 746 -5.31 -34.20 42.84
C ILE A 746 -4.41 -35.43 42.71
N TRP A 747 -3.39 -35.38 41.85
CA TRP A 747 -2.45 -36.50 41.72
C TRP A 747 -1.74 -36.81 43.04
N MET A 748 -1.19 -35.78 43.72
CA MET A 748 -0.53 -35.97 45.05
C MET A 748 -1.46 -36.58 46.09
N MET A 749 -2.71 -36.14 46.15
CA MET A 749 -3.71 -36.67 47.12
C MET A 749 -4.10 -38.13 46.82
N ARG A 750 -4.11 -38.54 45.53
CA ARG A 750 -4.39 -39.95 45.14
C ARG A 750 -3.24 -40.89 45.47
N GLU A 751 -2.00 -40.42 45.35
CA GLU A 751 -0.82 -41.25 45.59
C GLU A 751 -0.58 -41.53 47.07
N LYS A 752 -0.85 -40.57 47.96
CA LYS A 752 -0.62 -40.74 49.42
C LYS A 752 -1.71 -40.05 50.21
N SER A 753 -2.35 -40.78 51.12
CA SER A 753 -3.37 -40.22 52.04
C SER A 753 -2.81 -39.15 52.99
N THR A 754 -1.53 -39.19 53.31
CA THR A 754 -0.85 -38.15 54.11
C THR A 754 -0.88 -36.77 53.46
N ASN A 755 -0.88 -36.70 52.11
CA ASN A 755 -0.94 -35.46 51.36
C ASN A 755 -2.33 -34.81 51.48
N VAL A 756 -3.40 -35.61 51.66
CA VAL A 756 -4.75 -35.05 51.85
C VAL A 756 -4.79 -34.24 53.17
N GLN A 757 -4.17 -34.75 54.23
CA GLN A 757 -4.10 -34.01 55.48
C GLN A 757 -3.26 -32.72 55.34
N ILE A 758 -2.12 -32.80 54.66
CA ILE A 758 -1.27 -31.62 54.40
C ILE A 758 -2.03 -30.52 53.65
N PHE A 759 -2.77 -30.86 52.61
CA PHE A 759 -3.54 -29.87 51.83
C PHE A 759 -4.71 -29.29 52.65
N ARG A 760 -5.33 -30.10 53.52
CA ARG A 760 -6.38 -29.66 54.46
C ARG A 760 -5.82 -28.65 55.45
N ASP A 761 -4.68 -28.95 56.06
CA ASP A 761 -4.03 -28.09 57.05
C ASP A 761 -3.53 -26.76 56.44
N LEU A 762 -3.26 -26.71 55.12
CA LEU A 762 -2.89 -25.53 54.37
C LEU A 762 -4.08 -24.68 53.92
N GLY A 763 -5.34 -25.10 54.12
CA GLY A 763 -6.54 -24.38 53.76
C GLY A 763 -6.86 -24.42 52.26
N MET A 764 -6.52 -25.51 51.57
CA MET A 764 -6.73 -25.63 50.13
C MET A 764 -8.20 -25.55 49.71
N GLU A 765 -9.14 -25.99 50.59
CA GLU A 765 -10.57 -26.00 50.28
C GLU A 765 -11.09 -24.59 50.00
N GLU A 766 -10.70 -23.59 50.82
CA GLU A 766 -11.06 -22.18 50.64
C GLU A 766 -10.55 -21.59 49.30
N GLU A 767 -9.32 -21.95 48.93
CA GLU A 767 -8.74 -21.47 47.66
C GLU A 767 -9.42 -22.13 46.44
N LEU A 768 -9.88 -23.39 46.54
CA LEU A 768 -10.63 -24.08 45.49
C LEU A 768 -12.02 -23.47 45.30
N GLU A 769 -12.72 -23.09 46.37
CA GLU A 769 -13.99 -22.37 46.27
C GLU A 769 -13.82 -21.03 45.57
N GLY A 770 -12.77 -20.28 45.89
CA GLY A 770 -12.43 -19.03 45.22
C GLY A 770 -12.11 -19.19 43.68
N VAL A 771 -11.62 -20.37 43.29
CA VAL A 771 -11.45 -20.69 41.88
C VAL A 771 -12.79 -20.88 41.19
N LEU A 772 -13.79 -21.50 41.83
CA LEU A 772 -15.13 -21.70 41.25
C LEU A 772 -15.80 -20.37 40.91
N ASP A 773 -15.73 -19.39 41.80
CA ASP A 773 -16.37 -18.09 41.66
C ASP A 773 -15.89 -17.31 40.43
N THR A 774 -14.64 -17.52 40.03
CA THR A 774 -13.99 -16.73 38.94
C THR A 774 -13.85 -17.49 37.63
N THR A 775 -14.24 -18.77 37.55
CA THR A 775 -13.97 -19.63 36.39
C THR A 775 -14.97 -19.44 35.24
N SER A 776 -16.27 -19.22 35.58
CA SER A 776 -17.33 -19.06 34.59
C SER A 776 -17.08 -17.84 33.67
N GLU A 777 -16.55 -16.74 34.19
CA GLU A 777 -16.22 -15.55 33.42
C GLU A 777 -15.08 -15.80 32.42
N LEU A 778 -14.07 -16.57 32.83
CA LEU A 778 -12.91 -16.85 31.96
C LEU A 778 -13.24 -17.83 30.85
N GLU A 779 -14.04 -18.85 31.11
CA GLU A 779 -14.49 -19.80 30.09
C GLU A 779 -15.36 -19.09 29.05
N SER A 780 -16.27 -18.18 29.46
CA SER A 780 -17.08 -17.35 28.59
C SER A 780 -16.20 -16.42 27.71
N PHE A 781 -15.17 -15.79 28.28
CA PHE A 781 -14.25 -14.94 27.56
C PHE A 781 -13.45 -15.72 26.50
N ASN A 782 -13.00 -16.93 26.78
CA ASN A 782 -12.29 -17.78 25.82
C ASN A 782 -13.18 -18.18 24.65
N ILE A 783 -14.46 -18.39 24.86
CA ILE A 783 -15.46 -18.68 23.82
C ILE A 783 -15.60 -17.45 22.89
N PHE A 784 -15.73 -16.25 23.45
CA PHE A 784 -15.84 -15.01 22.67
C PHE A 784 -14.55 -14.59 21.96
N SER A 785 -13.39 -14.87 22.52
CA SER A 785 -12.09 -14.51 21.91
C SER A 785 -11.67 -15.40 20.74
N GLY A 786 -12.44 -16.44 20.41
CA GLY A 786 -12.15 -17.36 19.31
C GLY A 786 -10.97 -18.32 19.59
N THR A 787 -10.50 -18.41 20.84
CA THR A 787 -9.43 -19.35 21.25
C THR A 787 -9.93 -20.78 21.54
N ILE A 788 -11.11 -21.10 21.06
CA ILE A 788 -11.80 -22.39 21.29
C ILE A 788 -10.94 -23.60 20.89
N GLY A 789 -10.06 -23.45 19.89
CA GLY A 789 -9.18 -24.54 19.43
C GLY A 789 -8.01 -24.87 20.37
N LEU A 790 -7.63 -23.96 21.27
CA LEU A 790 -6.42 -24.10 22.11
C LEU A 790 -6.68 -24.63 23.53
N SER A 791 -7.91 -24.95 23.89
CA SER A 791 -8.33 -25.29 25.26
C SER A 791 -9.20 -26.55 25.37
N ARG A 792 -9.08 -27.51 24.45
CA ARG A 792 -9.79 -28.78 24.56
C ARG A 792 -9.20 -29.62 25.69
N HIS A 793 -9.75 -29.48 26.89
CA HIS A 793 -9.45 -30.33 28.02
C HIS A 793 -10.57 -31.38 28.15
N SER A 794 -10.21 -32.61 28.54
CA SER A 794 -11.16 -33.72 28.76
C SER A 794 -12.12 -33.46 29.92
N SER A 795 -11.76 -32.56 30.84
CA SER A 795 -12.59 -32.17 31.97
C SER A 795 -12.55 -30.65 32.15
N SER A 796 -13.67 -30.06 32.57
CA SER A 796 -13.72 -28.65 32.94
C SER A 796 -12.90 -28.39 34.21
N ILE A 797 -12.49 -27.14 34.43
CA ILE A 797 -11.80 -26.78 35.68
C ILE A 797 -12.74 -26.95 36.88
N HIS A 798 -14.03 -26.75 36.69
CA HIS A 798 -15.08 -26.98 37.67
C HIS A 798 -15.10 -28.46 38.13
N SER A 799 -15.10 -29.43 37.22
CA SER A 799 -15.02 -30.83 37.52
C SER A 799 -13.73 -31.24 38.25
N LEU A 800 -12.61 -30.57 37.96
CA LEU A 800 -11.36 -30.78 38.69
C LEU A 800 -11.45 -30.29 40.14
N VAL A 801 -12.03 -29.10 40.34
CA VAL A 801 -12.22 -28.53 41.66
C VAL A 801 -13.15 -29.42 42.48
N GLU A 802 -14.28 -29.88 41.92
CA GLU A 802 -15.18 -30.84 42.61
C GLU A 802 -14.44 -32.12 42.99
N THR A 803 -13.64 -32.68 42.10
CA THR A 803 -12.83 -33.86 42.39
C THR A 803 -11.84 -33.62 43.51
N ALA A 804 -11.17 -32.43 43.54
CA ALA A 804 -10.23 -32.08 44.60
C ALA A 804 -10.94 -31.92 45.96
N ILE A 805 -12.11 -31.27 45.99
CA ILE A 805 -12.91 -31.07 47.19
C ILE A 805 -13.42 -32.45 47.71
N MET A 806 -13.86 -33.32 46.83
CA MET A 806 -14.28 -34.70 47.22
C MET A 806 -13.11 -35.47 47.90
N LEU A 807 -11.88 -35.37 47.35
CA LEU A 807 -10.70 -36.02 47.94
C LEU A 807 -10.34 -35.41 49.32
N LEU A 808 -10.56 -34.12 49.50
CA LEU A 808 -10.32 -33.43 50.78
C LEU A 808 -11.39 -33.83 51.82
N LYS A 809 -12.64 -34.05 51.42
CA LYS A 809 -13.77 -34.38 52.31
C LYS A 809 -13.86 -35.85 52.65
N ASN A 810 -13.44 -36.75 51.75
CA ASN A 810 -13.43 -38.17 52.02
C ASN A 810 -12.42 -38.47 53.19
N ARG A 811 -12.91 -38.79 54.34
CA ARG A 811 -12.14 -39.50 55.36
C ARG A 811 -11.98 -40.93 54.84
N PHE A 812 -10.76 -41.30 54.49
CA PHE A 812 -10.43 -42.71 54.35
C PHE A 812 -10.47 -43.26 55.77
N ASP A 813 -11.55 -44.00 56.07
CA ASP A 813 -11.64 -44.87 57.19
C ASP A 813 -10.60 -45.98 57.11
#